data_46048b885f6e83420312dcd2ab30f9f8
#
_entry.id   46048b885f6e83420312dcd2ab30f9f8
#
_cell.length_a   1.000
_cell.length_b   1.000
_cell.length_c   1.000
_cell.angle_alpha   90.00
_cell.angle_beta   90.00
_cell.angle_gamma   90.00
#
_symmetry.space_group_name_H-M   'P 1'
#
loop_
_entity.id
_entity.type
_entity.pdbx_description
1 polymer ?
#
loop_
_entity_poly.entity_id
_entity_poly.type
_entity_poly.pdbx_seq_one_letter_code
_entity_poly.pdbx_strand_id
1 'polypeptide(L)'
;MTLIDREVGEGGEGPPEVDVRAVGDEPIGPAGTSRPGPVLGWRSLLAGGLGYLTLSVALWWNVWSSHPTSVTTCGCGDTSLFTWFLEWPAYALSHGINPLYSTYLFHPGGVNLLSNTAEVGLGIALAPVTWLFGPIATLNVALTLSPALSAFTMYVLLRRWVSWAPAAFVGGFLYGFSPFVVISLTDAHLMLGMAAMPPLFVLCLDELLRRQRWRWWVTGLVIGVVGLVQFLVGTEVFVIMLIAAVLGTALVVLAGVFRWDVLVARARYGLRGALAAAVSSAVLLAYPAWFALAGPAHLSGAVWGSGAKLSYGGNNLRLFVHQMAPSADATALTHRYGGYQAPTLSGQYLGIGLLAVLVVGLLVWHRDLKLWLFAAVGTASAFLSLGLGFHGWTLWRLVVDFPLMGNVIPSRFGVVVYLCAAVMLGLVVDHAFRTVAGRGPIRPGRVALAWCTGLVVAAVALVPIATYFADGLPLTVEPVQPPEWFRTVAPGLAPGQVLLVFPFAFRQSNMTWQAVDRMRYDMVGGGGPNSLLSRAGKERVGDRYLAYLSFAGGSQEIVPGEVASVRSALDGWGVTGIVLPDPKGLAEYARTAAVRSIVVLTTAATGQIPSYRARAWVWSGVDRAGPALNPTAAQLASCSEGTADGSVASIQASAACILTPPGAP
;
A
#
# COMPACT_ATOMS: atom_id res chain seq x y z
N MET A 1 -32.32 -96.54 1.61
CA MET A 1 -33.28 -96.73 0.55
C MET A 1 -33.45 -95.39 -0.13
N THR A 2 -32.71 -95.18 -1.19
CA THR A 2 -33.13 -94.76 -2.52
C THR A 2 -33.81 -93.43 -2.67
N LEU A 3 -33.12 -92.54 -3.25
CA LEU A 3 -33.05 -92.06 -4.65
C LEU A 3 -33.78 -90.73 -4.92
N ILE A 4 -33.11 -89.88 -5.57
CA ILE A 4 -33.26 -89.21 -6.87
C ILE A 4 -33.58 -87.70 -6.79
N ASP A 5 -32.61 -86.95 -7.27
CA ASP A 5 -32.57 -85.80 -8.19
C ASP A 5 -33.84 -84.96 -8.48
N ARG A 6 -33.74 -83.69 -8.46
CA ARG A 6 -33.82 -82.83 -9.66
C ARG A 6 -33.56 -81.31 -9.37
N GLU A 7 -32.69 -80.77 -10.17
CA GLU A 7 -32.52 -79.33 -10.40
C GLU A 7 -33.82 -78.63 -10.82
N VAL A 8 -34.04 -77.41 -10.34
CA VAL A 8 -34.70 -76.35 -11.08
C VAL A 8 -34.07 -75.03 -10.62
N GLY A 9 -33.43 -74.35 -11.56
CA GLY A 9 -32.93 -73.00 -11.37
C GLY A 9 -34.05 -71.97 -11.48
N GLU A 10 -34.01 -70.99 -10.62
CA GLU A 10 -34.73 -69.73 -10.84
C GLU A 10 -33.75 -68.58 -10.63
N GLY A 11 -33.52 -67.84 -11.71
CA GLY A 11 -32.77 -66.58 -11.72
C GLY A 11 -33.61 -65.51 -11.05
N GLY A 12 -33.04 -64.90 -10.04
CA GLY A 12 -33.49 -63.66 -9.44
C GLY A 12 -32.41 -62.61 -9.64
N GLU A 13 -32.57 -61.75 -10.64
CA GLU A 13 -31.78 -60.54 -10.78
C GLU A 13 -32.09 -59.62 -9.61
N GLY A 14 -31.15 -59.52 -8.66
CA GLY A 14 -31.12 -58.47 -7.66
C GLY A 14 -30.80 -57.14 -8.33
N PRO A 15 -31.30 -56.00 -7.77
CA PRO A 15 -30.99 -54.69 -8.34
C PRO A 15 -29.48 -54.39 -8.30
N PRO A 16 -28.93 -53.66 -9.30
CA PRO A 16 -27.53 -53.42 -9.40
C PRO A 16 -26.99 -52.69 -8.17
N GLU A 17 -26.07 -53.34 -7.47
CA GLU A 17 -25.24 -52.68 -6.44
C GLU A 17 -24.52 -51.50 -7.09
N VAL A 18 -24.92 -50.28 -6.73
CA VAL A 18 -24.22 -49.05 -7.08
C VAL A 18 -22.87 -49.10 -6.40
N ASP A 19 -21.85 -49.35 -7.20
CA ASP A 19 -20.46 -49.35 -6.76
C ASP A 19 -20.03 -47.95 -6.28
N VAL A 20 -20.17 -47.72 -4.98
CA VAL A 20 -19.80 -46.49 -4.28
C VAL A 20 -18.29 -46.29 -4.22
N ARG A 21 -17.48 -47.13 -4.85
CA ARG A 21 -15.99 -47.11 -4.84
C ARG A 21 -15.32 -46.27 -5.91
N ALA A 22 -16.04 -45.53 -6.74
CA ALA A 22 -15.45 -44.66 -7.79
C ALA A 22 -15.25 -43.20 -7.40
N VAL A 23 -15.26 -42.84 -6.10
CA VAL A 23 -14.79 -41.53 -5.61
C VAL A 23 -13.32 -41.69 -5.26
N GLY A 24 -12.45 -41.21 -6.15
CA GLY A 24 -11.00 -41.19 -6.11
C GLY A 24 -10.30 -41.24 -4.76
N ASP A 25 -10.26 -42.39 -4.14
CA ASP A 25 -9.34 -42.71 -3.06
C ASP A 25 -7.94 -42.88 -3.64
N GLU A 26 -7.09 -41.86 -3.59
CA GLU A 26 -5.67 -42.15 -3.47
C GLU A 26 -5.50 -42.91 -2.14
N PRO A 27 -5.05 -44.17 -2.16
CA PRO A 27 -4.87 -44.91 -0.92
C PRO A 27 -3.90 -44.18 -0.02
N ILE A 28 -4.29 -43.93 1.21
CA ILE A 28 -3.41 -43.45 2.29
C ILE A 28 -2.50 -44.65 2.62
N GLY A 29 -1.45 -44.81 1.81
CA GLY A 29 -0.35 -45.70 2.12
C GLY A 29 0.44 -45.15 3.30
N PRO A 30 1.12 -45.99 4.11
CA PRO A 30 1.96 -45.53 5.21
C PRO A 30 2.97 -44.53 4.67
N ALA A 31 3.23 -43.47 5.44
CA ALA A 31 4.07 -42.33 5.11
C ALA A 31 5.38 -42.75 4.41
N GLY A 32 5.41 -42.80 3.07
CA GLY A 32 6.58 -43.25 2.36
C GLY A 32 6.54 -43.20 0.83
N THR A 33 5.39 -43.09 0.15
CA THR A 33 5.39 -43.17 -1.33
C THR A 33 4.44 -42.17 -2.00
N SER A 34 4.35 -40.93 -1.51
CA SER A 34 3.77 -39.86 -2.34
C SER A 34 4.78 -39.52 -3.44
N ARG A 35 4.40 -39.70 -4.72
CA ARG A 35 5.17 -39.20 -5.86
C ARG A 35 5.64 -37.78 -5.56
N PRO A 36 6.94 -37.47 -5.68
CA PRO A 36 7.41 -36.12 -5.47
C PRO A 36 6.60 -35.22 -6.41
N GLY A 37 5.91 -34.24 -5.84
CA GLY A 37 5.28 -33.19 -6.65
C GLY A 37 6.34 -32.58 -7.57
N PRO A 38 5.96 -31.94 -8.67
CA PRO A 38 6.92 -31.45 -9.65
C PRO A 38 7.99 -30.66 -8.91
N VAL A 39 9.23 -31.16 -8.98
CA VAL A 39 10.38 -30.48 -8.38
C VAL A 39 10.42 -29.10 -9.01
N LEU A 40 10.35 -28.06 -8.18
CA LEU A 40 10.45 -26.68 -8.62
C LEU A 40 11.87 -26.51 -9.22
N GLY A 41 11.99 -26.76 -10.53
CA GLY A 41 13.28 -26.65 -11.20
C GLY A 41 13.74 -25.19 -11.18
N TRP A 42 14.99 -24.93 -10.78
CA TRP A 42 15.55 -23.58 -10.72
C TRP A 42 15.38 -22.80 -12.03
N ARG A 43 15.40 -23.49 -13.19
CA ARG A 43 15.14 -22.91 -14.52
C ARG A 43 13.73 -22.31 -14.64
N SER A 44 12.72 -23.00 -14.11
CA SER A 44 11.33 -22.51 -14.11
C SER A 44 11.15 -21.30 -13.19
N LEU A 45 11.84 -21.29 -12.04
CA LEU A 45 11.84 -20.14 -11.13
C LEU A 45 12.53 -18.93 -11.79
N LEU A 46 13.70 -19.16 -12.37
CA LEU A 46 14.45 -18.09 -13.05
C LEU A 46 13.64 -17.52 -14.24
N ALA A 47 13.07 -18.38 -15.09
CA ALA A 47 12.26 -17.95 -16.22
C ALA A 47 11.02 -17.15 -15.77
N GLY A 48 10.31 -17.62 -14.73
CA GLY A 48 9.17 -16.91 -14.15
C GLY A 48 9.57 -15.55 -13.58
N GLY A 49 10.65 -15.50 -12.79
CA GLY A 49 11.15 -14.27 -12.19
C GLY A 49 11.60 -13.25 -13.23
N LEU A 50 12.39 -13.67 -14.22
CA LEU A 50 12.83 -12.80 -15.32
C LEU A 50 11.63 -12.32 -16.16
N GLY A 51 10.66 -13.20 -16.45
CA GLY A 51 9.45 -12.83 -17.17
C GLY A 51 8.67 -11.71 -16.47
N TYR A 52 8.44 -11.84 -15.18
CA TYR A 52 7.75 -10.78 -14.41
C TYR A 52 8.58 -9.51 -14.28
N LEU A 53 9.88 -9.62 -14.09
CA LEU A 53 10.75 -8.45 -14.05
C LEU A 53 10.72 -7.69 -15.38
N THR A 54 10.78 -8.40 -16.51
CA THR A 54 10.67 -7.79 -17.85
C THR A 54 9.33 -7.07 -18.02
N LEU A 55 8.21 -7.70 -17.62
CA LEU A 55 6.89 -7.07 -17.66
C LEU A 55 6.81 -5.84 -16.76
N SER A 56 7.45 -5.88 -15.60
CA SER A 56 7.48 -4.74 -14.69
C SER A 56 8.33 -3.58 -15.22
N VAL A 57 9.48 -3.86 -15.83
CA VAL A 57 10.29 -2.83 -16.50
C VAL A 57 9.51 -2.24 -17.68
N ALA A 58 8.77 -3.06 -18.44
CA ALA A 58 7.91 -2.56 -19.53
C ALA A 58 6.78 -1.67 -19.00
N LEU A 59 6.16 -2.02 -17.86
CA LEU A 59 5.15 -1.22 -17.19
C LEU A 59 5.68 0.18 -16.83
N TRP A 60 6.91 0.26 -16.31
CA TRP A 60 7.61 1.48 -15.89
C TRP A 60 8.63 1.97 -16.94
N TRP A 61 8.41 1.65 -18.22
CA TRP A 61 9.37 1.98 -19.28
C TRP A 61 9.74 3.47 -19.32
N ASN A 62 8.77 4.35 -19.09
CA ASN A 62 9.00 5.79 -19.10
C ASN A 62 9.96 6.28 -17.99
N VAL A 63 10.05 5.56 -16.87
CA VAL A 63 11.07 5.81 -15.83
C VAL A 63 12.46 5.44 -16.38
N TRP A 64 12.59 4.19 -16.88
CA TRP A 64 13.90 3.62 -17.22
C TRP A 64 14.48 4.14 -18.52
N SER A 65 13.65 4.60 -19.45
CA SER A 65 14.07 5.24 -20.70
C SER A 65 14.41 6.73 -20.58
N SER A 66 14.09 7.35 -19.43
CA SER A 66 14.41 8.75 -19.15
C SER A 66 15.50 8.89 -18.08
N HIS A 67 15.26 9.67 -17.03
CA HIS A 67 16.22 9.93 -15.95
C HIS A 67 15.70 9.37 -14.61
N PRO A 68 15.94 8.08 -14.28
CA PRO A 68 15.34 7.42 -13.11
C PRO A 68 15.73 8.03 -11.76
N THR A 69 16.69 8.94 -11.71
CA THR A 69 17.07 9.70 -10.52
C THR A 69 16.33 11.03 -10.35
N SER A 70 15.54 11.45 -11.36
CA SER A 70 14.86 12.75 -11.37
C SER A 70 13.43 12.71 -11.90
N VAL A 71 12.92 11.57 -12.31
CA VAL A 71 11.52 11.34 -12.66
C VAL A 71 10.95 10.21 -11.82
N THR A 72 9.65 10.24 -11.54
CA THR A 72 8.94 9.14 -10.88
C THR A 72 7.48 9.15 -11.31
N THR A 73 6.64 8.35 -10.67
CA THR A 73 5.21 8.26 -10.97
C THR A 73 4.52 9.63 -10.93
N CYS A 74 3.56 9.90 -10.11
CA CYS A 74 2.92 11.22 -10.08
C CYS A 74 3.68 12.22 -9.21
N GLY A 75 3.52 13.53 -9.48
CA GLY A 75 3.91 14.62 -8.57
C GLY A 75 2.97 14.80 -7.38
N CYS A 76 2.19 13.79 -7.02
CA CYS A 76 1.20 13.83 -5.95
C CYS A 76 1.84 13.73 -4.55
N GLY A 77 1.07 14.10 -3.51
CA GLY A 77 1.58 14.22 -2.15
C GLY A 77 2.16 12.93 -1.58
N ASP A 78 1.53 11.78 -1.85
CA ASP A 78 1.98 10.50 -1.29
C ASP A 78 3.30 10.02 -1.89
N THR A 79 3.59 10.32 -3.15
CA THR A 79 4.90 10.07 -3.76
C THR A 79 6.02 10.75 -2.97
N SER A 80 5.79 11.99 -2.52
CA SER A 80 6.75 12.73 -1.69
C SER A 80 6.94 12.11 -0.31
N LEU A 81 5.85 11.62 0.29
CA LEU A 81 5.88 10.92 1.57
C LEU A 81 6.73 9.64 1.48
N PHE A 82 6.49 8.81 0.47
CA PHE A 82 7.20 7.54 0.31
C PHE A 82 8.64 7.71 -0.15
N THR A 83 8.94 8.76 -0.92
CA THR A 83 10.33 9.15 -1.22
C THR A 83 11.12 9.41 0.07
N TRP A 84 10.52 10.14 1.01
CA TRP A 84 11.12 10.41 2.31
C TRP A 84 11.25 9.15 3.17
N PHE A 85 10.23 8.29 3.19
CA PHE A 85 10.24 7.05 3.96
C PHE A 85 11.27 6.03 3.47
N LEU A 86 11.72 6.14 2.23
CA LEU A 86 12.83 5.33 1.72
C LEU A 86 14.21 5.95 2.04
N GLU A 87 14.33 7.29 2.06
CA GLU A 87 15.58 7.98 2.42
C GLU A 87 15.88 7.85 3.91
N TRP A 88 14.87 8.05 4.78
CA TRP A 88 15.11 8.07 6.22
C TRP A 88 15.78 6.82 6.79
N PRO A 89 15.34 5.58 6.51
CA PRO A 89 16.03 4.40 7.02
C PRO A 89 17.47 4.28 6.52
N ALA A 90 17.75 4.67 5.29
CA ALA A 90 19.10 4.66 4.73
C ALA A 90 20.01 5.67 5.46
N TYR A 91 19.47 6.89 5.70
CA TYR A 91 20.14 7.91 6.48
C TYR A 91 20.39 7.44 7.91
N ALA A 92 19.37 6.92 8.57
CA ALA A 92 19.45 6.45 9.95
C ALA A 92 20.51 5.35 10.13
N LEU A 93 20.55 4.38 9.21
CA LEU A 93 21.55 3.30 9.23
C LEU A 93 22.97 3.85 9.08
N SER A 94 23.19 4.81 8.19
CA SER A 94 24.52 5.38 7.97
C SER A 94 25.03 6.23 9.14
N HIS A 95 24.11 6.72 10.00
CA HIS A 95 24.42 7.53 11.17
C HIS A 95 24.29 6.75 12.51
N GLY A 96 23.95 5.46 12.46
CA GLY A 96 23.81 4.62 13.65
C GLY A 96 22.64 5.02 14.57
N ILE A 97 21.59 5.65 14.00
CA ILE A 97 20.39 6.07 14.74
C ILE A 97 19.21 5.14 14.45
N ASN A 98 18.20 5.18 15.30
CA ASN A 98 17.03 4.29 15.18
C ASN A 98 16.17 4.65 13.95
N PRO A 99 16.01 3.74 12.97
CA PRO A 99 15.22 4.00 11.78
C PRO A 99 13.71 4.08 12.03
N LEU A 100 13.22 3.69 13.21
CA LEU A 100 11.79 3.70 13.55
C LEU A 100 11.29 5.05 14.06
N TYR A 101 12.19 5.98 14.35
CA TYR A 101 11.87 7.30 14.90
C TYR A 101 12.67 8.40 14.22
N SER A 102 12.07 9.56 14.02
CA SER A 102 12.74 10.71 13.43
C SER A 102 12.30 12.01 14.06
N THR A 103 13.23 12.90 14.36
CA THR A 103 12.98 14.31 14.69
C THR A 103 13.13 15.23 13.49
N TYR A 104 13.51 14.69 12.34
CA TYR A 104 13.63 15.43 11.07
C TYR A 104 12.29 15.84 10.47
N LEU A 105 11.19 15.27 10.96
CA LEU A 105 9.82 15.72 10.75
C LEU A 105 9.19 16.05 12.10
N PHE A 106 8.28 17.04 12.10
CA PHE A 106 7.56 17.47 13.30
C PHE A 106 8.49 17.84 14.47
N HIS A 107 9.62 18.46 14.16
CA HIS A 107 10.59 18.91 15.17
C HIS A 107 9.93 19.83 16.23
N PRO A 108 10.27 19.70 17.52
CA PRO A 108 11.17 18.74 18.15
C PRO A 108 10.49 17.43 18.58
N GLY A 109 9.18 17.31 18.44
CA GLY A 109 8.39 16.18 18.95
C GLY A 109 8.62 14.88 18.17
N GLY A 110 9.05 14.98 16.92
CA GLY A 110 9.36 13.86 16.05
C GLY A 110 8.15 13.02 15.63
N VAL A 111 8.44 11.94 14.91
CA VAL A 111 7.47 10.99 14.36
C VAL A 111 7.88 9.56 14.65
N ASN A 112 6.91 8.77 15.13
CA ASN A 112 7.01 7.31 15.19
C ASN A 112 6.58 6.74 13.85
N LEU A 113 7.52 6.20 13.09
CA LEU A 113 7.27 5.71 11.73
C LEU A 113 6.37 4.47 11.69
N LEU A 114 6.28 3.71 12.78
CA LEU A 114 5.37 2.57 12.88
C LEU A 114 3.93 2.97 13.23
N SER A 115 3.68 4.23 13.58
CA SER A 115 2.32 4.77 13.72
C SER A 115 1.64 5.03 12.36
N ASN A 116 2.41 4.98 11.27
CA ASN A 116 1.94 5.03 9.90
C ASN A 116 2.58 3.89 9.11
N THR A 117 2.15 3.71 7.89
CA THR A 117 2.76 2.78 6.94
C THR A 117 4.01 3.44 6.32
N ALA A 118 5.11 3.45 7.06
CA ALA A 118 6.34 4.15 6.66
C ALA A 118 7.35 3.26 5.91
N GLU A 119 6.99 2.01 5.62
CA GLU A 119 7.75 1.08 4.77
C GLU A 119 9.22 0.91 5.18
N VAL A 120 9.48 0.99 6.50
CA VAL A 120 10.84 0.95 7.04
C VAL A 120 11.61 -0.29 6.57
N GLY A 121 10.91 -1.43 6.43
CA GLY A 121 11.51 -2.66 5.92
C GLY A 121 12.03 -2.53 4.49
N LEU A 122 11.31 -1.82 3.62
CA LEU A 122 11.76 -1.56 2.24
C LEU A 122 12.92 -0.56 2.23
N GLY A 123 12.83 0.51 3.02
CA GLY A 123 13.90 1.51 3.13
C GLY A 123 15.21 0.89 3.64
N ILE A 124 15.17 -0.03 4.62
CA ILE A 124 16.33 -0.78 5.08
C ILE A 124 16.89 -1.68 3.97
N ALA A 125 16.03 -2.45 3.31
CA ALA A 125 16.44 -3.39 2.27
C ALA A 125 17.04 -2.68 1.04
N LEU A 126 16.52 -1.51 0.71
CA LEU A 126 16.94 -0.71 -0.45
C LEU A 126 17.96 0.40 -0.07
N ALA A 127 18.43 0.48 1.18
CA ALA A 127 19.41 1.46 1.61
C ALA A 127 20.67 1.54 0.71
N PRO A 128 21.23 0.43 0.20
CA PRO A 128 22.36 0.51 -0.74
C PRO A 128 22.02 1.26 -2.03
N VAL A 129 20.79 1.12 -2.55
CA VAL A 129 20.31 1.86 -3.73
C VAL A 129 20.19 3.34 -3.40
N THR A 130 19.65 3.67 -2.23
CA THR A 130 19.52 5.04 -1.74
C THR A 130 20.86 5.74 -1.59
N TRP A 131 21.85 5.07 -1.03
CA TRP A 131 23.22 5.62 -0.88
C TRP A 131 23.90 5.89 -2.21
N LEU A 132 23.69 5.00 -3.20
CA LEU A 132 24.36 5.10 -4.50
C LEU A 132 23.65 6.04 -5.48
N PHE A 133 22.31 6.01 -5.51
CA PHE A 133 21.51 6.64 -6.57
C PHE A 133 20.49 7.65 -6.06
N GLY A 134 20.33 7.78 -4.73
CA GLY A 134 19.37 8.69 -4.08
C GLY A 134 17.95 8.14 -3.97
N PRO A 135 17.07 8.88 -3.24
CA PRO A 135 15.75 8.38 -2.83
C PRO A 135 14.78 8.22 -4.01
N ILE A 136 14.85 9.06 -5.04
CA ILE A 136 13.98 8.96 -6.22
C ILE A 136 14.25 7.67 -6.98
N ALA A 137 15.53 7.36 -7.23
CA ALA A 137 15.91 6.10 -7.87
C ALA A 137 15.47 4.89 -7.03
N THR A 138 15.58 4.99 -5.70
CA THR A 138 15.14 3.94 -4.78
C THR A 138 13.64 3.72 -4.87
N LEU A 139 12.84 4.78 -4.91
CA LEU A 139 11.40 4.70 -5.12
C LEU A 139 11.08 3.98 -6.44
N ASN A 140 11.75 4.36 -7.53
CA ASN A 140 11.53 3.75 -8.84
C ASN A 140 11.93 2.26 -8.90
N VAL A 141 13.02 1.89 -8.20
CA VAL A 141 13.39 0.47 -8.02
C VAL A 141 12.30 -0.26 -7.23
N ALA A 142 11.81 0.32 -6.13
CA ALA A 142 10.73 -0.27 -5.32
C ALA A 142 9.45 -0.44 -6.14
N LEU A 143 9.03 0.59 -6.90
CA LEU A 143 7.88 0.56 -7.80
C LEU A 143 8.01 -0.55 -8.86
N THR A 144 9.21 -0.75 -9.40
CA THR A 144 9.48 -1.78 -10.40
C THR A 144 9.53 -3.19 -9.79
N LEU A 145 10.12 -3.35 -8.61
CA LEU A 145 10.21 -4.65 -7.95
C LEU A 145 8.86 -5.12 -7.39
N SER A 146 7.96 -4.20 -7.01
CA SER A 146 6.70 -4.53 -6.36
C SER A 146 5.80 -5.47 -7.15
N PRO A 147 5.41 -5.20 -8.41
CA PRO A 147 4.57 -6.13 -9.16
C PRO A 147 5.33 -7.42 -9.53
N ALA A 148 6.63 -7.33 -9.82
CA ALA A 148 7.45 -8.48 -10.18
C ALA A 148 7.56 -9.49 -9.03
N LEU A 149 7.86 -9.02 -7.80
CA LEU A 149 7.97 -9.88 -6.61
C LEU A 149 6.61 -10.42 -6.19
N SER A 150 5.55 -9.60 -6.26
CA SER A 150 4.18 -10.05 -5.96
C SER A 150 3.74 -11.17 -6.90
N ALA A 151 3.95 -11.01 -8.21
CA ALA A 151 3.68 -12.04 -9.21
C ALA A 151 4.52 -13.30 -8.99
N PHE A 152 5.80 -13.12 -8.68
CA PHE A 152 6.74 -14.24 -8.48
C PHE A 152 6.38 -15.07 -7.25
N THR A 153 6.04 -14.46 -6.13
CA THR A 153 5.64 -15.22 -4.93
C THR A 153 4.32 -15.95 -5.13
N MET A 154 3.37 -15.36 -5.87
CA MET A 154 2.14 -16.05 -6.28
C MET A 154 2.45 -17.21 -7.22
N TYR A 155 3.37 -17.05 -8.17
CA TYR A 155 3.83 -18.14 -9.03
C TYR A 155 4.42 -19.30 -8.20
N VAL A 156 5.27 -18.99 -7.22
CA VAL A 156 5.86 -20.01 -6.33
C VAL A 156 4.77 -20.75 -5.54
N LEU A 157 3.76 -20.03 -5.04
CA LEU A 157 2.61 -20.65 -4.39
C LEU A 157 1.85 -21.58 -5.32
N LEU A 158 1.49 -21.10 -6.51
CA LEU A 158 0.71 -21.86 -7.49
C LEU A 158 1.45 -23.09 -8.00
N ARG A 159 2.78 -23.03 -8.19
CA ARG A 159 3.59 -24.19 -8.57
C ARG A 159 3.52 -25.35 -7.57
N ARG A 160 2.98 -25.15 -6.40
CA ARG A 160 2.67 -26.25 -5.46
C ARG A 160 1.38 -27.01 -5.81
N TRP A 161 0.46 -26.37 -6.53
CA TRP A 161 -0.88 -26.92 -6.77
C TRP A 161 -1.19 -27.19 -8.22
N VAL A 162 -0.55 -26.49 -9.14
CA VAL A 162 -0.75 -26.66 -10.58
C VAL A 162 0.40 -27.43 -11.22
N SER A 163 0.10 -28.22 -12.22
CA SER A 163 1.08 -29.04 -12.96
C SER A 163 1.69 -28.30 -14.14
N TRP A 164 0.91 -27.45 -14.80
CA TRP A 164 1.32 -26.69 -15.97
C TRP A 164 1.88 -25.32 -15.57
N ALA A 165 3.19 -25.11 -15.82
CA ALA A 165 3.86 -23.89 -15.40
C ALA A 165 3.24 -22.59 -15.95
N PRO A 166 2.78 -22.53 -17.22
CA PRO A 166 2.08 -21.33 -17.72
C PRO A 166 0.80 -20.99 -16.96
N ALA A 167 0.06 -21.97 -16.43
CA ALA A 167 -1.11 -21.68 -15.58
C ALA A 167 -0.71 -20.95 -14.29
N ALA A 168 0.41 -21.35 -13.67
CA ALA A 168 0.96 -20.65 -12.52
C ALA A 168 1.44 -19.24 -12.91
N PHE A 169 2.03 -19.07 -14.10
CA PHE A 169 2.46 -17.77 -14.61
C PHE A 169 1.27 -16.84 -14.83
N VAL A 170 0.17 -17.32 -15.42
CA VAL A 170 -1.07 -16.56 -15.61
C VAL A 170 -1.66 -16.08 -14.28
N GLY A 171 -1.73 -16.96 -13.28
CA GLY A 171 -2.21 -16.57 -11.94
C GLY A 171 -1.28 -15.57 -11.25
N GLY A 172 0.05 -15.78 -11.35
CA GLY A 172 1.03 -14.82 -10.86
C GLY A 172 0.90 -13.45 -11.52
N PHE A 173 0.74 -13.42 -12.84
CA PHE A 173 0.51 -12.20 -13.60
C PHE A 173 -0.75 -11.46 -13.13
N LEU A 174 -1.89 -12.16 -13.01
CA LEU A 174 -3.11 -11.54 -12.50
C LEU A 174 -2.91 -10.91 -11.13
N TYR A 175 -2.16 -11.55 -10.24
CA TYR A 175 -1.93 -11.02 -8.88
C TYR A 175 -1.02 -9.80 -8.87
N GLY A 176 0.19 -9.92 -9.44
CA GLY A 176 1.20 -8.87 -9.36
C GLY A 176 0.93 -7.68 -10.29
N PHE A 177 0.21 -7.89 -11.38
CA PHE A 177 -0.18 -6.84 -12.34
C PHE A 177 -1.69 -6.56 -12.32
N SER A 178 -2.33 -6.85 -11.20
CA SER A 178 -3.75 -6.54 -11.00
C SER A 178 -4.00 -5.03 -11.01
N PRO A 179 -5.21 -4.59 -11.39
CA PRO A 179 -5.63 -3.21 -11.20
C PRO A 179 -5.36 -2.68 -9.79
N PHE A 180 -5.57 -3.49 -8.75
CA PHE A 180 -5.28 -3.11 -7.37
C PHE A 180 -3.80 -2.74 -7.16
N VAL A 181 -2.89 -3.59 -7.60
CA VAL A 181 -1.45 -3.35 -7.46
C VAL A 181 -1.01 -2.17 -8.32
N VAL A 182 -1.38 -2.15 -9.61
CA VAL A 182 -0.92 -1.10 -10.55
C VAL A 182 -1.40 0.27 -10.11
N ILE A 183 -2.69 0.44 -9.79
CA ILE A 183 -3.23 1.73 -9.35
C ILE A 183 -2.63 2.16 -8.00
N SER A 184 -2.43 1.23 -7.06
CA SER A 184 -1.73 1.57 -5.83
C SER A 184 -0.32 2.10 -6.08
N LEU A 185 0.38 1.57 -7.07
CA LEU A 185 1.74 1.99 -7.41
C LEU A 185 1.78 3.32 -8.20
N THR A 186 0.72 3.69 -8.94
CA THR A 186 0.65 5.03 -9.56
C THR A 186 0.61 6.15 -8.52
N ASP A 187 0.05 5.87 -7.35
CA ASP A 187 0.02 6.77 -6.19
C ASP A 187 1.22 6.54 -5.23
N ALA A 188 2.20 5.73 -5.67
CA ALA A 188 3.37 5.31 -4.89
C ALA A 188 3.04 4.55 -3.58
N HIS A 189 1.82 4.03 -3.40
CA HIS A 189 1.43 3.25 -2.22
C HIS A 189 2.13 1.87 -2.21
N LEU A 190 3.44 1.86 -1.94
CA LEU A 190 4.26 0.64 -1.94
C LEU A 190 3.75 -0.41 -0.94
N MET A 191 3.21 0.02 0.22
CA MET A 191 2.62 -0.88 1.22
C MET A 191 1.48 -1.74 0.69
N LEU A 192 0.81 -1.30 -0.38
CA LEU A 192 -0.27 -2.04 -1.05
C LEU A 192 0.24 -2.77 -2.29
N GLY A 193 1.11 -2.09 -3.05
CA GLY A 193 1.66 -2.63 -4.29
C GLY A 193 2.72 -3.72 -4.07
N MET A 194 3.52 -3.64 -2.99
CA MET A 194 4.46 -4.70 -2.60
C MET A 194 3.72 -5.85 -1.90
N ALA A 195 2.84 -6.51 -2.60
CA ALA A 195 1.99 -7.59 -2.10
C ALA A 195 2.66 -8.98 -2.20
N ALA A 196 3.98 -9.06 -1.98
CA ALA A 196 4.74 -10.30 -2.10
C ALA A 196 4.55 -11.26 -0.90
N MET A 197 4.24 -10.74 0.29
CA MET A 197 4.15 -11.57 1.49
C MET A 197 2.85 -12.39 1.61
N PRO A 198 1.66 -11.91 1.20
CA PRO A 198 0.43 -12.69 1.30
C PRO A 198 0.48 -14.06 0.60
N PRO A 199 0.99 -14.23 -0.64
CA PRO A 199 1.15 -15.57 -1.23
C PRO A 199 2.11 -16.47 -0.44
N LEU A 200 3.20 -15.93 0.12
CA LEU A 200 4.13 -16.68 0.96
C LEU A 200 3.47 -17.13 2.27
N PHE A 201 2.62 -16.27 2.83
CA PHE A 201 1.85 -16.61 4.03
C PHE A 201 0.86 -17.75 3.77
N VAL A 202 0.12 -17.71 2.64
CA VAL A 202 -0.74 -18.82 2.20
C VAL A 202 0.07 -20.10 1.98
N LEU A 203 1.27 -19.99 1.42
CA LEU A 203 2.19 -21.11 1.25
C LEU A 203 2.58 -21.75 2.59
N CYS A 204 2.82 -20.93 3.61
CA CYS A 204 3.11 -21.41 4.96
C CYS A 204 1.88 -22.04 5.63
N LEU A 205 0.66 -21.49 5.39
CA LEU A 205 -0.58 -22.10 5.86
C LEU A 205 -0.85 -23.46 5.19
N ASP A 206 -0.60 -23.60 3.89
CA ASP A 206 -0.70 -24.90 3.19
C ASP A 206 0.28 -25.92 3.80
N GLU A 207 1.49 -25.47 4.17
CA GLU A 207 2.46 -26.34 4.85
C GLU A 207 2.02 -26.70 6.27
N LEU A 208 1.50 -25.73 7.03
CA LEU A 208 1.04 -25.91 8.41
C LEU A 208 -0.17 -26.85 8.50
N LEU A 209 -1.17 -26.61 7.66
CA LEU A 209 -2.48 -27.29 7.79
C LEU A 209 -2.59 -28.58 6.97
N ARG A 210 -1.87 -28.67 5.82
CA ARG A 210 -2.11 -29.72 4.83
C ARG A 210 -0.89 -30.57 4.51
N ARG A 211 0.24 -29.97 4.09
CA ARG A 211 1.39 -30.73 3.58
C ARG A 211 2.25 -31.33 4.66
N GLN A 212 2.61 -30.53 5.66
CA GLN A 212 3.37 -30.93 6.85
C GLN A 212 4.72 -31.60 6.52
N ARG A 213 5.40 -31.14 5.45
CA ARG A 213 6.68 -31.70 4.97
C ARG A 213 7.87 -31.07 5.66
N TRP A 214 7.76 -29.79 6.08
CA TRP A 214 8.80 -29.10 6.83
C TRP A 214 8.77 -29.54 8.30
N ARG A 215 9.84 -29.26 9.02
CA ARG A 215 9.79 -29.38 10.48
C ARG A 215 8.82 -28.35 11.03
N TRP A 216 7.99 -28.72 11.98
CA TRP A 216 6.94 -27.83 12.54
C TRP A 216 7.48 -26.48 13.02
N TRP A 217 8.71 -26.49 13.65
CA TRP A 217 9.34 -25.26 14.12
C TRP A 217 9.87 -24.38 12.97
N VAL A 218 10.32 -24.97 11.84
CA VAL A 218 10.73 -24.22 10.64
C VAL A 218 9.52 -23.54 10.04
N THR A 219 8.39 -24.24 9.93
CA THR A 219 7.13 -23.66 9.45
C THR A 219 6.72 -22.46 10.31
N GLY A 220 6.78 -22.62 11.65
CA GLY A 220 6.50 -21.55 12.58
C GLY A 220 7.44 -20.35 12.45
N LEU A 221 8.75 -20.60 12.36
CA LEU A 221 9.75 -19.55 12.20
C LEU A 221 9.53 -18.76 10.89
N VAL A 222 9.29 -19.45 9.78
CA VAL A 222 9.04 -18.78 8.49
C VAL A 222 7.77 -17.93 8.54
N ILE A 223 6.70 -18.41 9.22
CA ILE A 223 5.48 -17.59 9.45
C ILE A 223 5.84 -16.32 10.22
N GLY A 224 6.63 -16.42 11.29
CA GLY A 224 7.07 -15.26 12.07
C GLY A 224 7.90 -14.26 11.23
N VAL A 225 8.82 -14.76 10.41
CA VAL A 225 9.64 -13.91 9.51
C VAL A 225 8.77 -13.23 8.45
N VAL A 226 7.88 -13.95 7.78
CA VAL A 226 6.94 -13.38 6.79
C VAL A 226 6.06 -12.32 7.45
N GLY A 227 5.61 -12.60 8.69
CA GLY A 227 4.84 -11.64 9.49
C GLY A 227 5.64 -10.37 9.81
N LEU A 228 6.89 -10.50 10.27
CA LEU A 228 7.77 -9.35 10.54
C LEU A 228 8.00 -8.50 9.28
N VAL A 229 8.37 -9.15 8.16
CA VAL A 229 8.61 -8.43 6.90
C VAL A 229 7.35 -7.69 6.46
N GLN A 230 6.18 -8.34 6.49
CA GLN A 230 4.91 -7.68 6.14
C GLN A 230 4.57 -6.54 7.10
N PHE A 231 4.82 -6.69 8.40
CA PHE A 231 4.58 -5.64 9.38
C PHE A 231 5.45 -4.40 9.11
N LEU A 232 6.72 -4.59 8.74
CA LEU A 232 7.65 -3.51 8.43
C LEU A 232 7.46 -2.90 7.02
N VAL A 233 6.77 -3.60 6.11
CA VAL A 233 6.39 -3.07 4.79
C VAL A 233 5.04 -2.37 4.87
N GLY A 234 4.06 -2.96 5.59
CA GLY A 234 2.73 -2.39 5.67
C GLY A 234 1.90 -3.07 6.76
N THR A 235 1.74 -2.39 7.89
CA THR A 235 0.99 -2.88 9.06
C THR A 235 -0.46 -3.18 8.74
N GLU A 236 -1.08 -2.42 7.85
CA GLU A 236 -2.48 -2.62 7.46
C GLU A 236 -2.69 -3.90 6.66
N VAL A 237 -1.85 -4.16 5.65
CA VAL A 237 -1.90 -5.42 4.89
C VAL A 237 -1.57 -6.61 5.79
N PHE A 238 -0.72 -6.42 6.82
CA PHE A 238 -0.47 -7.44 7.84
C PHE A 238 -1.77 -7.82 8.58
N VAL A 239 -2.55 -6.85 9.04
CA VAL A 239 -3.85 -7.10 9.71
C VAL A 239 -4.85 -7.76 8.77
N ILE A 240 -4.98 -7.27 7.53
CA ILE A 240 -5.86 -7.85 6.50
C ILE A 240 -5.49 -9.31 6.23
N MET A 241 -4.19 -9.60 6.12
CA MET A 241 -3.68 -10.96 5.92
C MET A 241 -4.02 -11.89 7.09
N LEU A 242 -3.94 -11.40 8.34
CA LEU A 242 -4.34 -12.18 9.52
C LEU A 242 -5.83 -12.49 9.52
N ILE A 243 -6.69 -11.52 9.20
CA ILE A 243 -8.14 -11.73 9.11
C ILE A 243 -8.47 -12.78 8.05
N ALA A 244 -7.87 -12.66 6.85
CA ALA A 244 -8.04 -13.63 5.77
C ALA A 244 -7.54 -15.04 6.16
N ALA A 245 -6.43 -15.12 6.91
CA ALA A 245 -5.87 -16.37 7.39
C ALA A 245 -6.78 -17.05 8.44
N VAL A 246 -7.32 -16.28 9.37
CA VAL A 246 -8.29 -16.80 10.36
C VAL A 246 -9.53 -17.35 9.65
N LEU A 247 -10.09 -16.57 8.71
CA LEU A 247 -11.25 -17.00 7.91
C LEU A 247 -10.94 -18.28 7.11
N GLY A 248 -9.82 -18.29 6.37
CA GLY A 248 -9.42 -19.45 5.57
C GLY A 248 -9.14 -20.69 6.42
N THR A 249 -8.48 -20.52 7.57
CA THR A 249 -8.21 -21.63 8.51
C THR A 249 -9.52 -22.17 9.09
N ALA A 250 -10.43 -21.30 9.50
CA ALA A 250 -11.75 -21.71 10.01
C ALA A 250 -12.51 -22.53 8.96
N LEU A 251 -12.53 -22.10 7.70
CA LEU A 251 -13.17 -22.85 6.61
C LEU A 251 -12.51 -24.21 6.37
N VAL A 252 -11.16 -24.29 6.41
CA VAL A 252 -10.43 -25.56 6.28
C VAL A 252 -10.76 -26.51 7.43
N VAL A 253 -10.82 -26.01 8.67
CA VAL A 253 -11.17 -26.81 9.85
C VAL A 253 -12.63 -27.28 9.76
N LEU A 254 -13.56 -26.40 9.40
CA LEU A 254 -14.97 -26.76 9.22
C LEU A 254 -15.14 -27.84 8.15
N ALA A 255 -14.48 -27.71 6.99
CA ALA A 255 -14.47 -28.76 5.97
C ALA A 255 -13.81 -30.06 6.47
N GLY A 256 -12.82 -29.96 7.35
CA GLY A 256 -12.13 -31.09 7.96
C GLY A 256 -12.96 -31.85 9.02
N VAL A 257 -13.96 -31.20 9.63
CA VAL A 257 -14.84 -31.87 10.62
C VAL A 257 -15.58 -33.07 10.02
N PHE A 258 -15.91 -33.03 8.75
CA PHE A 258 -16.50 -34.18 8.03
C PHE A 258 -15.51 -35.32 7.76
N ARG A 259 -14.22 -35.12 8.06
CA ARG A 259 -13.12 -36.11 7.94
C ARG A 259 -12.27 -36.07 9.21
N TRP A 260 -12.92 -36.34 10.32
CA TRP A 260 -12.36 -36.19 11.67
C TRP A 260 -11.03 -36.91 11.89
N ASP A 261 -10.90 -38.13 11.34
CA ASP A 261 -9.69 -38.93 11.35
C ASP A 261 -8.47 -38.18 10.75
N VAL A 262 -8.65 -37.52 9.62
CA VAL A 262 -7.62 -36.72 8.96
C VAL A 262 -7.29 -35.47 9.76
N LEU A 263 -8.32 -34.82 10.33
CA LEU A 263 -8.12 -33.63 11.16
C LEU A 263 -7.30 -33.95 12.39
N VAL A 264 -7.64 -35.02 13.13
CA VAL A 264 -6.92 -35.45 14.32
C VAL A 264 -5.49 -35.87 14.00
N ALA A 265 -5.26 -36.61 12.91
CA ALA A 265 -3.93 -37.03 12.49
C ALA A 265 -2.98 -35.83 12.22
N ARG A 266 -3.54 -34.72 11.74
CA ARG A 266 -2.78 -33.49 11.42
C ARG A 266 -2.70 -32.48 12.55
N ALA A 267 -3.57 -32.56 13.53
CA ALA A 267 -3.70 -31.59 14.62
C ALA A 267 -2.40 -31.43 15.41
N ARG A 268 -1.71 -32.53 15.72
CA ARG A 268 -0.47 -32.49 16.52
C ARG A 268 0.64 -31.63 15.85
N TYR A 269 0.83 -31.79 14.55
CA TYR A 269 1.77 -30.95 13.80
C TYR A 269 1.27 -29.52 13.70
N GLY A 270 -0.01 -29.34 13.34
CA GLY A 270 -0.63 -28.03 13.20
C GLY A 270 -0.54 -27.19 14.48
N LEU A 271 -0.88 -27.77 15.63
CA LEU A 271 -0.80 -27.09 16.93
C LEU A 271 0.65 -26.73 17.31
N ARG A 272 1.60 -27.67 17.13
CA ARG A 272 3.03 -27.38 17.41
C ARG A 272 3.58 -26.30 16.49
N GLY A 273 3.26 -26.36 15.19
CA GLY A 273 3.64 -25.34 14.21
C GLY A 273 2.98 -23.98 14.48
N ALA A 274 1.73 -23.97 14.87
CA ALA A 274 1.02 -22.74 15.27
C ALA A 274 1.63 -22.13 16.55
N LEU A 275 1.97 -22.95 17.55
CA LEU A 275 2.69 -22.49 18.74
C LEU A 275 4.06 -21.91 18.39
N ALA A 276 4.82 -22.59 17.53
CA ALA A 276 6.10 -22.08 17.05
C ALA A 276 5.94 -20.76 16.27
N ALA A 277 4.88 -20.63 15.45
CA ALA A 277 4.56 -19.40 14.76
C ALA A 277 4.20 -18.26 15.74
N ALA A 278 3.39 -18.57 16.77
CA ALA A 278 3.05 -17.59 17.80
C ALA A 278 4.29 -17.11 18.56
N VAL A 279 5.17 -18.05 19.00
CA VAL A 279 6.39 -17.72 19.71
C VAL A 279 7.37 -16.93 18.83
N SER A 280 7.63 -17.36 17.60
CA SER A 280 8.52 -16.66 16.69
C SER A 280 7.98 -15.27 16.32
N SER A 281 6.66 -15.14 16.08
CA SER A 281 6.04 -13.84 15.84
C SER A 281 6.13 -12.94 17.07
N ALA A 282 5.86 -13.46 18.27
CA ALA A 282 5.97 -12.71 19.52
C ALA A 282 7.39 -12.20 19.74
N VAL A 283 8.41 -13.02 19.52
CA VAL A 283 9.82 -12.62 19.66
C VAL A 283 10.24 -11.59 18.61
N LEU A 284 9.94 -11.87 17.34
CA LEU A 284 10.37 -11.01 16.22
C LEU A 284 9.63 -9.67 16.20
N LEU A 285 8.33 -9.66 16.55
CA LEU A 285 7.51 -8.44 16.57
C LEU A 285 7.55 -7.73 17.93
N ALA A 286 8.14 -8.29 18.98
CA ALA A 286 8.13 -7.69 20.32
C ALA A 286 8.57 -6.23 20.32
N TYR A 287 9.75 -5.96 19.75
CA TYR A 287 10.28 -4.59 19.69
C TYR A 287 9.51 -3.70 18.73
N PRO A 288 9.25 -4.07 17.46
CA PRO A 288 8.46 -3.24 16.55
C PRO A 288 7.04 -2.96 17.05
N ALA A 289 6.36 -3.96 17.61
CA ALA A 289 5.00 -3.78 18.13
C ALA A 289 4.98 -2.88 19.37
N TRP A 290 5.92 -3.10 20.33
CA TRP A 290 6.07 -2.21 21.46
C TRP A 290 6.36 -0.79 21.01
N PHE A 291 7.25 -0.62 20.01
CA PHE A 291 7.61 0.69 19.51
C PHE A 291 6.41 1.40 18.87
N ALA A 292 5.60 0.68 18.09
CA ALA A 292 4.39 1.21 17.48
C ALA A 292 3.33 1.66 18.50
N LEU A 293 3.18 0.90 19.61
CA LEU A 293 2.07 1.08 20.55
C LEU A 293 2.44 1.93 21.79
N ALA A 294 3.71 1.96 22.16
CA ALA A 294 4.19 2.59 23.41
C ALA A 294 5.54 3.32 23.24
N GLY A 295 6.16 3.30 22.08
CA GLY A 295 7.42 3.98 21.79
C GLY A 295 7.29 5.50 21.74
N PRO A 296 8.41 6.23 21.52
CA PRO A 296 8.40 7.68 21.38
C PRO A 296 7.40 8.13 20.30
N ALA A 297 6.68 9.23 20.54
CA ALA A 297 5.70 9.81 19.64
C ALA A 297 4.64 8.82 19.10
N HIS A 298 4.33 7.73 19.83
CA HIS A 298 3.25 6.81 19.44
C HIS A 298 1.91 7.53 19.43
N LEU A 299 1.01 7.07 18.57
CA LEU A 299 -0.36 7.59 18.47
C LEU A 299 -1.33 6.60 19.12
N SER A 300 -2.21 7.11 19.97
CA SER A 300 -3.27 6.32 20.60
C SER A 300 -4.59 6.47 19.83
N GLY A 301 -5.31 5.39 19.63
CA GLY A 301 -6.62 5.39 18.98
C GLY A 301 -6.57 5.35 17.45
N ALA A 302 -7.59 5.95 16.82
CA ALA A 302 -7.65 6.04 15.36
C ALA A 302 -6.69 7.13 14.87
N VAL A 303 -5.74 6.74 14.03
CA VAL A 303 -4.68 7.62 13.50
C VAL A 303 -5.25 8.79 12.70
N TRP A 304 -6.35 8.55 11.98
CA TRP A 304 -7.03 9.53 11.13
C TRP A 304 -8.24 10.20 11.81
N GLY A 305 -8.38 10.06 13.12
CA GLY A 305 -9.49 10.59 13.91
C GLY A 305 -10.74 9.71 13.93
N SER A 306 -11.65 9.98 14.89
CA SER A 306 -12.86 9.16 15.14
C SER A 306 -13.85 9.13 13.97
N GLY A 307 -13.89 10.18 13.14
CA GLY A 307 -14.76 10.26 11.94
C GLY A 307 -14.35 9.29 10.82
N ALA A 308 -13.08 8.88 10.77
CA ALA A 308 -12.60 7.93 9.77
C ALA A 308 -13.22 6.52 9.91
N LYS A 309 -13.68 6.14 11.11
CA LYS A 309 -14.37 4.86 11.34
C LYS A 309 -15.63 4.66 10.51
N LEU A 310 -16.33 5.73 10.17
CA LEU A 310 -17.74 5.64 9.75
C LEU A 310 -17.96 5.71 8.24
N SER A 311 -17.03 6.27 7.46
CA SER A 311 -17.31 6.54 6.05
C SER A 311 -16.11 6.43 5.11
N TYR A 312 -14.91 6.14 5.63
CA TYR A 312 -13.69 6.25 4.84
C TYR A 312 -13.41 4.97 4.05
N GLY A 313 -13.25 5.12 2.72
CA GLY A 313 -12.59 4.12 1.89
C GLY A 313 -13.33 2.80 1.65
N GLY A 314 -14.65 2.76 1.79
CA GLY A 314 -15.45 1.59 1.40
C GLY A 314 -15.54 1.46 -0.12
N ASN A 315 -15.75 0.22 -0.58
CA ASN A 315 -15.87 -0.11 -1.98
C ASN A 315 -17.35 -0.15 -2.43
N ASN A 316 -17.58 -0.30 -3.75
CA ASN A 316 -18.89 -0.54 -4.32
C ASN A 316 -18.85 -1.80 -5.19
N LEU A 317 -19.87 -2.66 -5.10
CA LEU A 317 -19.95 -3.88 -5.91
C LEU A 317 -19.87 -3.62 -7.42
N ARG A 318 -20.34 -2.47 -7.90
CA ARG A 318 -20.24 -2.08 -9.31
C ARG A 318 -18.79 -1.93 -9.77
N LEU A 319 -17.87 -1.54 -8.89
CA LEU A 319 -16.46 -1.36 -9.22
C LEU A 319 -15.75 -2.67 -9.61
N PHE A 320 -16.30 -3.82 -9.21
CA PHE A 320 -15.75 -5.11 -9.64
C PHE A 320 -16.04 -5.44 -11.11
N VAL A 321 -17.08 -4.84 -11.69
CA VAL A 321 -17.56 -5.15 -13.06
C VAL A 321 -17.54 -3.96 -14.02
N HIS A 322 -17.53 -2.73 -13.51
CA HIS A 322 -17.52 -1.52 -14.34
C HIS A 322 -16.16 -0.84 -14.25
N GLN A 323 -15.64 -0.49 -15.41
CA GLN A 323 -14.50 0.41 -15.54
C GLN A 323 -14.99 1.82 -15.21
N MET A 324 -14.47 2.44 -14.17
CA MET A 324 -14.63 3.87 -13.97
C MET A 324 -13.50 4.58 -14.71
N ALA A 325 -13.87 5.44 -15.66
CA ALA A 325 -12.87 6.27 -16.33
C ALA A 325 -12.17 7.18 -15.30
N PRO A 326 -10.83 7.25 -15.30
CA PRO A 326 -10.08 7.96 -14.25
C PRO A 326 -10.41 9.44 -14.10
N SER A 327 -10.92 10.12 -15.13
CA SER A 327 -10.97 11.59 -15.15
C SER A 327 -12.36 12.23 -15.03
N ALA A 328 -13.41 11.63 -15.57
CA ALA A 328 -14.73 12.28 -15.61
C ALA A 328 -15.60 11.93 -14.38
N ASP A 329 -15.58 10.67 -13.96
CA ASP A 329 -16.44 10.20 -12.86
C ASP A 329 -15.82 10.44 -11.48
N ALA A 330 -14.49 10.48 -11.37
CA ALA A 330 -13.82 10.83 -10.12
C ALA A 330 -14.18 12.26 -9.69
N THR A 331 -14.23 13.22 -10.63
CA THR A 331 -14.64 14.60 -10.36
C THR A 331 -16.11 14.69 -9.97
N ALA A 332 -16.99 13.94 -10.65
CA ALA A 332 -18.42 13.90 -10.32
C ALA A 332 -18.69 13.24 -8.96
N LEU A 333 -17.94 12.20 -8.61
CA LEU A 333 -18.02 11.54 -7.31
C LEU A 333 -17.42 12.40 -6.19
N THR A 334 -16.33 13.13 -6.45
CA THR A 334 -15.75 14.10 -5.53
C THR A 334 -16.73 15.21 -5.20
N HIS A 335 -17.45 15.75 -6.18
CA HIS A 335 -18.50 16.72 -5.96
C HIS A 335 -19.73 16.16 -5.23
N ARG A 336 -20.06 14.89 -5.45
CA ARG A 336 -21.24 14.25 -4.84
C ARG A 336 -21.04 13.82 -3.39
N TYR A 337 -19.79 13.54 -2.97
CA TYR A 337 -19.46 13.03 -1.64
C TYR A 337 -18.59 13.98 -0.82
N GLY A 338 -18.51 15.25 -1.17
CA GLY A 338 -17.90 16.29 -0.33
C GLY A 338 -16.37 16.24 -0.27
N GLY A 339 -15.70 16.15 -1.42
CA GLY A 339 -14.30 16.55 -1.59
C GLY A 339 -13.20 15.63 -1.05
N TYR A 340 -13.50 14.71 -0.14
CA TYR A 340 -12.49 13.83 0.48
C TYR A 340 -12.70 12.33 0.30
N GLN A 341 -13.75 11.94 -0.39
CA GLN A 341 -14.18 10.55 -0.52
C GLN A 341 -14.59 10.17 -1.93
N ALA A 342 -13.87 10.68 -2.94
CA ALA A 342 -13.85 9.89 -4.14
C ALA A 342 -13.37 8.49 -3.69
N PRO A 343 -14.07 7.38 -4.05
CA PRO A 343 -13.42 6.10 -3.99
C PRO A 343 -12.16 6.31 -4.81
N THR A 344 -11.05 6.52 -4.12
CA THR A 344 -9.74 6.56 -4.74
C THR A 344 -9.76 5.37 -5.64
N LEU A 345 -9.53 5.57 -6.93
CA LEU A 345 -9.58 4.57 -7.98
C LEU A 345 -9.12 3.25 -7.36
N SER A 346 -10.09 2.43 -6.96
CA SER A 346 -9.79 1.46 -5.91
C SER A 346 -9.10 0.22 -6.46
N GLY A 347 -8.78 0.25 -7.76
CA GLY A 347 -8.18 -0.90 -8.42
C GLY A 347 -8.99 -2.19 -8.31
N GLN A 348 -10.29 -2.10 -8.00
CA GLN A 348 -11.12 -3.27 -7.69
C GLN A 348 -11.69 -3.96 -8.94
N TYR A 349 -11.41 -3.45 -10.12
CA TYR A 349 -11.99 -3.96 -11.37
C TYR A 349 -11.51 -5.37 -11.70
N LEU A 350 -12.35 -6.38 -11.49
CA LEU A 350 -12.08 -7.77 -11.87
C LEU A 350 -12.44 -8.05 -13.35
N GLY A 351 -13.44 -7.34 -13.87
CA GLY A 351 -13.95 -7.54 -15.22
C GLY A 351 -14.86 -8.77 -15.36
N ILE A 352 -15.82 -8.64 -16.27
CA ILE A 352 -16.82 -9.70 -16.51
C ILE A 352 -16.16 -10.99 -17.00
N GLY A 353 -15.13 -10.89 -17.84
CA GLY A 353 -14.41 -12.05 -18.38
C GLY A 353 -13.77 -12.91 -17.30
N LEU A 354 -13.04 -12.30 -16.36
CA LEU A 354 -12.46 -13.01 -15.23
C LEU A 354 -13.54 -13.65 -14.36
N LEU A 355 -14.57 -12.88 -13.98
CA LEU A 355 -15.68 -13.40 -13.15
C LEU A 355 -16.38 -14.58 -13.82
N ALA A 356 -16.66 -14.50 -15.13
CA ALA A 356 -17.25 -15.60 -15.88
C ALA A 356 -16.36 -16.86 -15.86
N VAL A 357 -15.05 -16.71 -16.10
CA VAL A 357 -14.09 -17.83 -16.05
C VAL A 357 -14.05 -18.46 -14.66
N LEU A 358 -14.05 -17.65 -13.59
CA LEU A 358 -14.03 -18.17 -12.22
C LEU A 358 -15.33 -18.89 -11.86
N VAL A 359 -16.50 -18.35 -12.21
CA VAL A 359 -17.81 -18.98 -11.96
C VAL A 359 -17.94 -20.28 -12.76
N VAL A 360 -17.65 -20.26 -14.07
CA VAL A 360 -17.70 -21.48 -14.91
C VAL A 360 -16.70 -22.51 -14.38
N GLY A 361 -15.48 -22.10 -14.03
CA GLY A 361 -14.49 -22.99 -13.43
C GLY A 361 -14.96 -23.63 -12.13
N LEU A 362 -15.62 -22.86 -11.26
CA LEU A 362 -16.18 -23.36 -10.01
C LEU A 362 -17.32 -24.38 -10.24
N LEU A 363 -18.17 -24.15 -11.24
CA LEU A 363 -19.26 -25.05 -11.59
C LEU A 363 -18.76 -26.33 -12.25
N VAL A 364 -17.81 -26.23 -13.21
CA VAL A 364 -17.26 -27.38 -13.94
C VAL A 364 -16.42 -28.28 -13.04
N TRP A 365 -15.54 -27.67 -12.22
CA TRP A 365 -14.66 -28.40 -11.29
C TRP A 365 -15.12 -28.27 -9.83
N HIS A 366 -16.42 -28.33 -9.59
CA HIS A 366 -17.06 -28.18 -8.29
C HIS A 366 -16.55 -29.15 -7.20
N ARG A 367 -15.89 -30.24 -7.58
CA ARG A 367 -15.27 -31.19 -6.64
C ARG A 367 -13.91 -30.74 -6.11
N ASP A 368 -13.27 -29.70 -6.69
CA ASP A 368 -12.02 -29.16 -6.14
C ASP A 368 -12.32 -28.18 -4.99
N LEU A 369 -12.14 -28.68 -3.77
CA LEU A 369 -12.37 -27.89 -2.54
C LEU A 369 -11.49 -26.64 -2.45
N LYS A 370 -10.35 -26.60 -3.16
CA LYS A 370 -9.51 -25.38 -3.18
C LYS A 370 -10.23 -24.23 -3.89
N LEU A 371 -10.92 -24.53 -5.01
CA LEU A 371 -11.72 -23.52 -5.70
C LEU A 371 -12.78 -22.90 -4.78
N TRP A 372 -13.49 -23.75 -4.03
CA TRP A 372 -14.51 -23.30 -3.08
C TRP A 372 -13.93 -22.51 -1.90
N LEU A 373 -12.78 -22.94 -1.36
CA LEU A 373 -12.10 -22.24 -0.28
C LEU A 373 -11.72 -20.82 -0.70
N PHE A 374 -11.05 -20.68 -1.86
CA PHE A 374 -10.64 -19.37 -2.33
C PHE A 374 -11.83 -18.53 -2.83
N ALA A 375 -12.87 -19.14 -3.39
CA ALA A 375 -14.11 -18.44 -3.71
C ALA A 375 -14.78 -17.88 -2.43
N ALA A 376 -14.88 -18.67 -1.36
CA ALA A 376 -15.48 -18.22 -0.12
C ALA A 376 -14.68 -17.11 0.57
N VAL A 377 -13.35 -17.26 0.68
CA VAL A 377 -12.46 -16.23 1.26
C VAL A 377 -12.49 -14.95 0.41
N GLY A 378 -12.41 -15.08 -0.93
CA GLY A 378 -12.44 -13.95 -1.84
C GLY A 378 -13.77 -13.19 -1.79
N THR A 379 -14.89 -13.91 -1.77
CA THR A 379 -16.23 -13.32 -1.65
C THR A 379 -16.41 -12.61 -0.29
N ALA A 380 -16.02 -13.24 0.81
CA ALA A 380 -16.07 -12.62 2.13
C ALA A 380 -15.20 -11.34 2.19
N SER A 381 -14.00 -11.38 1.59
CA SER A 381 -13.11 -10.22 1.50
C SER A 381 -13.71 -9.11 0.62
N ALA A 382 -14.40 -9.46 -0.48
CA ALA A 382 -15.13 -8.49 -1.30
C ALA A 382 -16.26 -7.81 -0.50
N PHE A 383 -17.00 -8.55 0.32
CA PHE A 383 -18.01 -7.97 1.21
C PHE A 383 -17.42 -7.14 2.36
N LEU A 384 -16.27 -7.54 2.94
CA LEU A 384 -15.53 -6.73 3.91
C LEU A 384 -15.05 -5.42 3.29
N SER A 385 -14.68 -5.43 2.01
CA SER A 385 -14.19 -4.24 1.29
C SER A 385 -15.25 -3.17 1.10
N LEU A 386 -16.55 -3.47 1.26
CA LEU A 386 -17.64 -2.50 1.10
C LEU A 386 -17.65 -1.44 2.22
N GLY A 387 -17.03 -1.72 3.36
CA GLY A 387 -17.04 -0.79 4.49
C GLY A 387 -18.45 -0.50 5.00
N LEU A 388 -18.64 0.68 5.62
CA LEU A 388 -19.94 1.14 6.11
C LEU A 388 -20.73 2.01 5.12
N GLY A 389 -20.09 2.43 4.02
CA GLY A 389 -20.69 3.32 3.00
C GLY A 389 -21.75 2.65 2.11
N PHE A 390 -21.88 1.34 2.17
CA PHE A 390 -22.90 0.59 1.44
C PHE A 390 -24.25 0.66 2.15
N HIS A 391 -25.31 0.99 1.41
CA HIS A 391 -26.68 1.02 1.97
C HIS A 391 -27.07 -0.37 2.49
N GLY A 392 -27.17 -0.52 3.79
CA GLY A 392 -27.57 -1.74 4.45
C GLY A 392 -26.53 -2.36 5.39
N TRP A 393 -26.71 -3.64 5.69
CA TRP A 393 -25.81 -4.40 6.53
C TRP A 393 -24.61 -4.90 5.74
N THR A 394 -23.38 -4.73 6.29
CA THR A 394 -22.13 -5.23 5.70
C THR A 394 -21.35 -6.05 6.71
N LEU A 395 -20.51 -6.99 6.25
CA LEU A 395 -19.61 -7.76 7.10
C LEU A 395 -18.63 -6.87 7.88
N TRP A 396 -18.34 -5.66 7.37
CA TRP A 396 -17.48 -4.71 8.04
C TRP A 396 -17.97 -4.33 9.45
N ARG A 397 -19.29 -4.31 9.66
CA ARG A 397 -19.89 -4.03 10.98
C ARG A 397 -19.48 -5.03 12.07
N LEU A 398 -19.12 -6.26 11.68
CA LEU A 398 -18.67 -7.28 12.62
C LEU A 398 -17.26 -7.05 13.16
N VAL A 399 -16.45 -6.27 12.43
CA VAL A 399 -15.02 -6.12 12.72
C VAL A 399 -14.60 -4.68 13.05
N VAL A 400 -15.39 -3.66 12.67
CA VAL A 400 -15.01 -2.24 12.80
C VAL A 400 -14.73 -1.81 14.24
N ASP A 401 -15.40 -2.41 15.22
CA ASP A 401 -15.27 -2.06 16.64
C ASP A 401 -14.12 -2.78 17.35
N PHE A 402 -13.47 -3.74 16.70
CA PHE A 402 -12.27 -4.34 17.27
C PHE A 402 -11.11 -3.34 17.34
N PRO A 403 -10.22 -3.47 18.34
CA PRO A 403 -9.05 -2.62 18.45
C PRO A 403 -8.25 -2.56 17.15
N LEU A 404 -7.75 -1.38 16.78
CA LEU A 404 -6.97 -1.09 15.58
C LEU A 404 -7.74 -1.15 14.25
N MET A 405 -8.94 -1.71 14.19
CA MET A 405 -9.73 -1.78 12.94
C MET A 405 -10.15 -0.40 12.43
N GLY A 406 -10.23 0.61 13.29
CA GLY A 406 -10.45 2.00 12.88
C GLY A 406 -9.33 2.60 12.00
N ASN A 407 -8.19 1.92 11.89
CA ASN A 407 -7.04 2.31 11.06
C ASN A 407 -6.96 1.51 9.75
N VAL A 408 -7.85 0.55 9.53
CA VAL A 408 -7.89 -0.27 8.31
C VAL A 408 -8.89 0.33 7.34
N ILE A 409 -8.46 0.57 6.11
CA ILE A 409 -9.32 1.04 5.03
C ILE A 409 -9.97 -0.17 4.35
N PRO A 410 -11.32 -0.29 4.38
CA PRO A 410 -12.01 -1.49 3.90
C PRO A 410 -11.69 -1.88 2.46
N SER A 411 -11.60 -0.93 1.52
CA SER A 411 -11.28 -1.21 0.11
C SER A 411 -9.96 -1.94 -0.08
N ARG A 412 -9.04 -1.88 0.88
CA ARG A 412 -7.74 -2.56 0.82
C ARG A 412 -7.82 -4.08 0.97
N PHE A 413 -8.98 -4.63 1.36
CA PHE A 413 -9.25 -6.07 1.22
C PHE A 413 -9.19 -6.56 -0.25
N GLY A 414 -9.17 -5.66 -1.22
CA GLY A 414 -8.89 -5.94 -2.63
C GLY A 414 -7.64 -6.80 -2.84
N VAL A 415 -6.60 -6.64 -2.01
CA VAL A 415 -5.40 -7.49 -2.08
C VAL A 415 -5.73 -8.98 -1.89
N VAL A 416 -6.66 -9.31 -0.98
CA VAL A 416 -7.11 -10.69 -0.74
C VAL A 416 -8.05 -11.17 -1.85
N VAL A 417 -8.91 -10.28 -2.35
CA VAL A 417 -9.80 -10.59 -3.48
C VAL A 417 -8.96 -11.01 -4.69
N TYR A 418 -7.93 -10.24 -5.04
CA TYR A 418 -7.04 -10.59 -6.16
C TYR A 418 -6.16 -11.80 -5.88
N LEU A 419 -5.73 -12.00 -4.64
CA LEU A 419 -5.04 -13.24 -4.25
C LEU A 419 -5.91 -14.47 -4.54
N CYS A 420 -7.16 -14.44 -4.09
CA CYS A 420 -8.09 -15.53 -4.29
C CYS A 420 -8.44 -15.73 -5.78
N ALA A 421 -8.72 -14.65 -6.50
CA ALA A 421 -9.00 -14.70 -7.94
C ALA A 421 -7.82 -15.26 -8.74
N ALA A 422 -6.60 -14.89 -8.40
CA ALA A 422 -5.38 -15.36 -9.05
C ALA A 422 -5.13 -16.86 -8.80
N VAL A 423 -5.35 -17.32 -7.57
CA VAL A 423 -5.28 -18.75 -7.25
C VAL A 423 -6.34 -19.53 -8.02
N MET A 424 -7.58 -19.05 -8.03
CA MET A 424 -8.66 -19.70 -8.76
C MET A 424 -8.37 -19.74 -10.27
N LEU A 425 -7.92 -18.62 -10.87
CA LEU A 425 -7.57 -18.56 -12.28
C LEU A 425 -6.46 -19.54 -12.62
N GLY A 426 -5.38 -19.60 -11.83
CA GLY A 426 -4.29 -20.56 -12.04
C GLY A 426 -4.77 -22.02 -12.00
N LEU A 427 -5.66 -22.35 -11.05
CA LEU A 427 -6.26 -23.69 -10.97
C LEU A 427 -7.18 -23.98 -12.15
N VAL A 428 -8.05 -23.06 -12.55
CA VAL A 428 -8.99 -23.21 -13.67
C VAL A 428 -8.23 -23.42 -14.99
N VAL A 429 -7.20 -22.61 -15.24
CA VAL A 429 -6.36 -22.73 -16.45
C VAL A 429 -5.60 -24.06 -16.47
N ASP A 430 -5.06 -24.54 -15.34
CA ASP A 430 -4.42 -25.86 -15.24
C ASP A 430 -5.42 -27.00 -15.47
N HIS A 431 -6.61 -26.90 -14.89
CA HIS A 431 -7.66 -27.89 -15.09
C HIS A 431 -8.13 -27.92 -16.55
N ALA A 432 -8.35 -26.79 -17.19
CA ALA A 432 -8.71 -26.70 -18.59
C ALA A 432 -7.66 -27.36 -19.50
N PHE A 433 -6.38 -27.03 -19.28
CA PHE A 433 -5.26 -27.67 -19.96
C PHE A 433 -5.27 -29.19 -19.75
N ARG A 434 -5.35 -29.68 -18.53
CA ARG A 434 -5.30 -31.10 -18.18
C ARG A 434 -6.48 -31.91 -18.73
N THR A 435 -7.67 -31.31 -18.78
CA THR A 435 -8.87 -31.93 -19.31
C THR A 435 -8.66 -32.30 -20.80
N VAL A 436 -8.06 -31.39 -21.58
CA VAL A 436 -7.81 -31.59 -23.01
C VAL A 436 -6.56 -32.45 -23.25
N ALA A 437 -5.48 -32.25 -22.49
CA ALA A 437 -4.26 -33.00 -22.60
C ALA A 437 -4.49 -34.52 -22.35
N GLY A 438 -5.44 -34.84 -21.42
CA GLY A 438 -5.78 -36.22 -21.08
C GLY A 438 -4.71 -36.96 -20.28
N ARG A 439 -4.99 -38.22 -19.90
CA ARG A 439 -4.07 -39.09 -19.15
C ARG A 439 -3.34 -40.14 -20.03
N GLY A 440 -3.60 -40.15 -21.34
CA GLY A 440 -3.03 -41.12 -22.29
C GLY A 440 -1.69 -40.70 -22.89
N PRO A 441 -1.16 -41.49 -23.85
CA PRO A 441 0.10 -41.20 -24.52
C PRO A 441 0.06 -39.81 -25.18
N ILE A 442 1.19 -39.10 -25.10
CA ILE A 442 1.35 -37.75 -25.62
C ILE A 442 1.16 -37.74 -27.14
N ARG A 443 0.04 -37.17 -27.60
CA ARG A 443 -0.22 -36.90 -29.02
C ARG A 443 0.02 -35.41 -29.29
N PRO A 444 0.93 -35.02 -30.21
CA PRO A 444 1.27 -33.61 -30.45
C PRO A 444 0.07 -32.70 -30.69
N GLY A 445 -0.91 -33.12 -31.48
CA GLY A 445 -2.13 -32.36 -31.75
C GLY A 445 -2.99 -32.13 -30.49
N ARG A 446 -3.04 -33.10 -29.58
CA ARG A 446 -3.75 -32.96 -28.30
C ARG A 446 -3.08 -31.95 -27.35
N VAL A 447 -1.75 -31.99 -27.32
CA VAL A 447 -0.98 -31.02 -26.52
C VAL A 447 -1.15 -29.62 -27.07
N ALA A 448 -1.09 -29.44 -28.40
CA ALA A 448 -1.34 -28.12 -29.02
C ALA A 448 -2.75 -27.62 -28.69
N LEU A 449 -3.78 -28.46 -28.79
CA LEU A 449 -5.15 -28.11 -28.44
C LEU A 449 -5.27 -27.73 -26.96
N ALA A 450 -4.60 -28.45 -26.05
CA ALA A 450 -4.59 -28.15 -24.63
C ALA A 450 -3.93 -26.78 -24.35
N TRP A 451 -2.83 -26.44 -25.03
CA TRP A 451 -2.21 -25.12 -24.95
C TRP A 451 -3.17 -24.05 -25.45
N CYS A 452 -3.80 -24.23 -26.60
CA CYS A 452 -4.80 -23.27 -27.12
C CYS A 452 -5.93 -23.08 -26.12
N THR A 453 -6.48 -24.17 -25.55
CA THR A 453 -7.55 -24.07 -24.55
C THR A 453 -7.12 -23.28 -23.31
N GLY A 454 -5.95 -23.58 -22.75
CA GLY A 454 -5.42 -22.86 -21.59
C GLY A 454 -5.20 -21.37 -21.88
N LEU A 455 -4.65 -21.04 -23.06
CA LEU A 455 -4.43 -19.66 -23.49
C LEU A 455 -5.75 -18.92 -23.77
N VAL A 456 -6.74 -19.56 -24.36
CA VAL A 456 -8.07 -18.95 -24.57
C VAL A 456 -8.75 -18.63 -23.24
N VAL A 457 -8.72 -19.56 -22.28
CA VAL A 457 -9.28 -19.31 -20.93
C VAL A 457 -8.55 -18.15 -20.25
N ALA A 458 -7.23 -18.10 -20.34
CA ALA A 458 -6.44 -17.00 -19.80
C ALA A 458 -6.76 -15.66 -20.51
N ALA A 459 -6.90 -15.67 -21.84
CA ALA A 459 -7.22 -14.48 -22.62
C ALA A 459 -8.63 -13.94 -22.28
N VAL A 460 -9.64 -14.79 -22.19
CA VAL A 460 -11.00 -14.39 -21.77
C VAL A 460 -10.99 -13.72 -20.42
N ALA A 461 -10.18 -14.22 -19.47
CA ALA A 461 -10.06 -13.66 -18.14
C ALA A 461 -9.28 -12.32 -18.11
N LEU A 462 -8.18 -12.21 -18.88
CA LEU A 462 -7.22 -11.11 -18.73
C LEU A 462 -7.40 -9.97 -19.73
N VAL A 463 -7.95 -10.22 -20.94
CA VAL A 463 -8.11 -9.18 -21.94
C VAL A 463 -8.95 -7.99 -21.44
N PRO A 464 -10.09 -8.18 -20.75
CA PRO A 464 -10.85 -7.05 -20.20
C PRO A 464 -10.07 -6.21 -19.17
N ILE A 465 -9.14 -6.84 -18.45
CA ILE A 465 -8.27 -6.14 -17.51
C ILE A 465 -7.15 -5.41 -18.26
N ALA A 466 -6.57 -6.05 -19.28
CA ALA A 466 -5.53 -5.44 -20.10
C ALA A 466 -6.05 -4.21 -20.87
N THR A 467 -7.26 -4.27 -21.40
CA THR A 467 -7.90 -3.12 -22.08
C THR A 467 -8.17 -1.94 -21.13
N TYR A 468 -8.36 -2.22 -19.84
CA TYR A 468 -8.50 -1.16 -18.82
C TYR A 468 -7.25 -0.27 -18.71
N PHE A 469 -6.06 -0.82 -18.96
CA PHE A 469 -4.81 -0.09 -18.90
C PHE A 469 -4.26 0.33 -20.27
N ALA A 470 -4.83 -0.14 -21.37
CA ALA A 470 -4.22 -0.04 -22.70
C ALA A 470 -3.84 1.41 -23.09
N ASP A 471 -4.69 2.38 -22.76
CA ASP A 471 -4.49 3.79 -23.08
C ASP A 471 -3.46 4.50 -22.15
N GLY A 472 -3.11 3.87 -21.01
CA GLY A 472 -2.20 4.44 -20.00
C GLY A 472 -0.84 3.75 -19.92
N LEU A 473 -0.51 2.82 -20.83
CA LEU A 473 0.75 2.10 -20.81
C LEU A 473 1.72 2.58 -21.91
N PRO A 474 3.03 2.66 -21.61
CA PRO A 474 3.70 2.56 -20.31
C PRO A 474 3.23 3.67 -19.36
N LEU A 475 3.23 3.41 -18.05
CA LEU A 475 2.75 4.36 -17.05
C LEU A 475 3.44 5.72 -17.20
N THR A 476 2.66 6.79 -17.08
CA THR A 476 3.16 8.16 -17.14
C THR A 476 4.06 8.47 -15.95
N VAL A 477 5.01 9.37 -16.16
CA VAL A 477 5.94 9.82 -15.12
C VAL A 477 6.02 11.34 -15.14
N GLU A 478 6.35 11.91 -14.00
CA GLU A 478 6.53 13.34 -13.83
C GLU A 478 7.94 13.65 -13.31
N PRO A 479 8.53 14.79 -13.71
CA PRO A 479 9.83 15.20 -13.20
C PRO A 479 9.70 15.62 -11.73
N VAL A 480 10.62 15.16 -10.89
CA VAL A 480 10.80 15.62 -9.52
C VAL A 480 11.81 16.76 -9.52
N GLN A 481 11.29 17.98 -9.38
CA GLN A 481 12.13 19.18 -9.39
C GLN A 481 11.97 19.93 -8.06
N PRO A 482 12.85 19.68 -7.06
CA PRO A 482 12.90 20.53 -5.89
C PRO A 482 13.12 22.00 -6.30
N PRO A 483 12.53 22.98 -5.59
CA PRO A 483 12.75 24.40 -5.84
C PRO A 483 14.24 24.72 -5.83
N GLU A 484 14.63 25.78 -6.57
CA GLU A 484 16.05 26.13 -6.76
C GLU A 484 16.79 26.30 -5.43
N TRP A 485 16.14 26.86 -4.41
CA TRP A 485 16.74 27.05 -3.09
C TRP A 485 17.20 25.73 -2.46
N PHE A 486 16.37 24.69 -2.54
CA PHE A 486 16.72 23.37 -2.01
C PHE A 486 17.82 22.67 -2.81
N ARG A 487 17.98 22.99 -4.08
CA ARG A 487 19.06 22.44 -4.91
C ARG A 487 20.40 23.16 -4.74
N THR A 488 20.37 24.46 -4.40
CA THR A 488 21.58 25.32 -4.48
C THR A 488 22.02 25.88 -3.13
N VAL A 489 21.09 26.09 -2.19
CA VAL A 489 21.37 26.70 -0.88
C VAL A 489 21.31 25.67 0.25
N ALA A 490 20.28 24.87 0.29
CA ALA A 490 20.06 23.89 1.37
C ALA A 490 21.25 22.92 1.57
N PRO A 491 21.94 22.42 0.53
CA PRO A 491 23.09 21.54 0.73
C PRO A 491 24.25 22.18 1.52
N GLY A 492 24.34 23.50 1.53
CA GLY A 492 25.34 24.28 2.27
C GLY A 492 24.94 24.69 3.69
N LEU A 493 23.75 24.29 4.17
CA LEU A 493 23.31 24.62 5.53
C LEU A 493 24.20 23.97 6.59
N ALA A 494 24.44 24.70 7.68
CA ALA A 494 25.10 24.14 8.85
C ALA A 494 24.22 23.05 9.50
N PRO A 495 24.81 22.03 10.14
CA PRO A 495 24.06 21.04 10.91
C PRO A 495 23.19 21.67 11.99
N GLY A 496 22.04 21.05 12.30
CA GLY A 496 21.16 21.49 13.37
C GLY A 496 20.24 22.68 13.00
N GLN A 497 20.11 23.00 11.70
CA GLN A 497 19.12 23.97 11.27
C GLN A 497 17.71 23.38 11.35
N VAL A 498 16.78 24.14 11.97
CA VAL A 498 15.37 23.80 12.05
C VAL A 498 14.58 24.74 11.15
N LEU A 499 13.96 24.21 10.12
CA LEU A 499 13.27 25.00 9.11
C LEU A 499 11.75 24.86 9.18
N LEU A 500 11.07 25.99 9.08
CA LEU A 500 9.69 26.07 8.66
C LEU A 500 9.66 26.18 7.14
N VAL A 501 9.20 25.13 6.46
CA VAL A 501 9.14 25.07 4.99
C VAL A 501 7.70 25.16 4.52
N PHE A 502 7.43 26.07 3.59
CA PHE A 502 6.13 26.16 2.93
C PHE A 502 6.10 25.37 1.60
N PRO A 503 4.95 24.80 1.23
CA PRO A 503 3.68 24.77 1.95
C PRO A 503 3.75 23.94 3.23
N PHE A 504 3.20 24.51 4.33
CA PHE A 504 3.30 23.90 5.65
C PHE A 504 2.31 22.76 5.84
N ALA A 505 2.69 21.80 6.66
CA ALA A 505 1.91 20.65 7.10
C ALA A 505 1.46 19.71 5.94
N PHE A 506 0.20 19.67 5.61
CA PHE A 506 -0.45 18.66 4.81
C PHE A 506 0.07 18.50 3.35
N ARG A 507 0.75 19.49 2.80
CA ARG A 507 1.41 19.42 1.48
C ARG A 507 2.77 18.77 1.65
N GLN A 508 2.86 17.53 1.21
CA GLN A 508 4.02 16.66 1.48
C GLN A 508 5.22 16.92 0.56
N SER A 509 5.10 17.81 -0.44
CA SER A 509 6.17 18.11 -1.41
C SER A 509 7.51 18.49 -0.75
N ASN A 510 7.47 19.19 0.38
CA ASN A 510 8.64 19.55 1.18
C ASN A 510 9.41 18.32 1.71
N MET A 511 8.75 17.18 1.87
CA MET A 511 9.40 15.94 2.29
C MET A 511 10.35 15.40 1.20
N THR A 512 9.94 15.44 -0.08
CA THR A 512 10.85 15.12 -1.18
C THR A 512 12.07 16.05 -1.20
N TRP A 513 11.86 17.35 -0.96
CA TRP A 513 12.96 18.31 -0.98
C TRP A 513 13.97 18.00 0.12
N GLN A 514 13.53 17.71 1.34
CA GLN A 514 14.40 17.29 2.43
C GLN A 514 15.09 15.96 2.14
N ALA A 515 14.37 14.98 1.56
CA ALA A 515 14.94 13.69 1.19
C ALA A 515 16.04 13.81 0.14
N VAL A 516 15.84 14.63 -0.90
CA VAL A 516 16.84 14.88 -1.94
C VAL A 516 18.07 15.61 -1.38
N ASP A 517 17.87 16.48 -0.38
CA ASP A 517 18.94 17.16 0.38
C ASP A 517 19.58 16.25 1.45
N ARG A 518 19.29 14.95 1.43
CA ARG A 518 19.86 13.95 2.34
C ARG A 518 19.76 14.34 3.81
N MET A 519 18.55 14.75 4.22
CA MET A 519 18.23 15.11 5.61
C MET A 519 19.14 16.21 6.18
N ARG A 520 19.41 17.27 5.41
CA ARG A 520 20.37 18.32 5.78
C ARG A 520 19.86 19.24 6.90
N TYR A 521 18.56 19.28 7.12
CA TYR A 521 17.90 20.16 8.10
C TYR A 521 16.73 19.42 8.75
N ASP A 522 16.37 19.82 9.97
CA ASP A 522 15.14 19.40 10.62
C ASP A 522 13.96 20.24 10.13
N MET A 523 12.78 19.65 10.05
CA MET A 523 11.57 20.32 9.56
C MET A 523 10.47 20.28 10.62
N VAL A 524 9.84 21.41 10.88
CA VAL A 524 8.77 21.52 11.90
C VAL A 524 7.44 20.94 11.43
N GLY A 525 7.26 20.78 10.13
CA GLY A 525 6.10 20.15 9.51
C GLY A 525 6.41 18.79 8.92
N GLY A 526 5.46 18.26 8.17
CA GLY A 526 5.56 16.99 7.46
C GLY A 526 4.20 16.44 7.12
N GLY A 527 4.18 15.38 6.30
CA GLY A 527 2.97 14.60 5.99
C GLY A 527 2.84 13.37 6.89
N GLY A 528 1.69 12.74 6.84
CA GLY A 528 1.39 11.52 7.58
C GLY A 528 0.55 11.73 8.82
N PRO A 529 0.38 10.69 9.66
CA PRO A 529 -0.61 10.70 10.76
C PRO A 529 -0.28 11.66 11.90
N ASN A 530 0.95 12.15 12.01
CA ASN A 530 1.31 13.19 12.95
C ASN A 530 0.98 14.61 12.45
N SER A 531 0.37 14.72 11.26
CA SER A 531 -0.12 15.98 10.72
C SER A 531 -1.22 16.60 11.62
N LEU A 532 -1.56 17.84 11.36
CA LEU A 532 -2.56 18.59 12.13
C LEU A 532 -3.90 17.87 12.35
N LEU A 533 -4.30 17.02 11.40
CA LEU A 533 -5.56 16.27 11.51
C LEU A 533 -5.53 15.17 12.56
N SER A 534 -4.37 14.58 12.84
CA SER A 534 -4.21 13.47 13.79
C SER A 534 -3.90 13.93 15.22
N ARG A 535 -3.47 15.18 15.39
CA ARG A 535 -3.15 15.77 16.69
C ARG A 535 -4.26 16.63 17.27
N ALA A 536 -5.52 16.37 16.92
CA ALA A 536 -6.66 17.15 17.42
C ALA A 536 -6.57 17.35 18.95
N GLY A 537 -6.38 18.58 19.38
CA GLY A 537 -6.22 18.99 20.79
C GLY A 537 -4.78 19.13 21.31
N LYS A 538 -3.75 18.83 20.51
CA LYS A 538 -2.34 19.03 20.88
C LYS A 538 -1.62 20.05 19.98
N GLU A 539 -2.28 20.57 18.96
CA GLU A 539 -1.72 21.57 18.06
C GLU A 539 -1.66 22.92 18.79
N ARG A 540 -0.59 23.65 18.51
CA ARG A 540 -0.54 25.09 18.84
C ARG A 540 -1.47 25.83 17.88
N VAL A 541 -2.06 26.93 18.36
CA VAL A 541 -2.96 27.74 17.52
C VAL A 541 -2.24 28.22 16.25
N GLY A 542 -0.95 28.58 16.37
CA GLY A 542 -0.11 28.97 15.24
C GLY A 542 0.02 27.91 14.14
N ASP A 543 0.00 26.62 14.49
CA ASP A 543 0.07 25.52 13.51
C ASP A 543 -1.11 25.56 12.54
N ARG A 544 -2.31 25.85 13.07
CA ARG A 544 -3.54 25.90 12.28
C ARG A 544 -3.53 27.06 11.30
N TYR A 545 -3.06 28.23 11.73
CA TYR A 545 -2.96 29.39 10.85
C TYR A 545 -1.96 29.17 9.72
N LEU A 546 -0.78 28.65 10.01
CA LEU A 546 0.23 28.36 9.00
C LEU A 546 -0.26 27.29 8.00
N ALA A 547 -0.93 26.26 8.49
CA ALA A 547 -1.54 25.24 7.63
C ALA A 547 -2.66 25.84 6.78
N TYR A 548 -3.55 26.63 7.38
CA TYR A 548 -4.65 27.26 6.67
C TYR A 548 -4.16 28.14 5.52
N LEU A 549 -3.18 29.00 5.77
CA LEU A 549 -2.59 29.84 4.72
C LEU A 549 -1.91 29.06 3.60
N SER A 550 -1.45 27.85 3.91
CA SER A 550 -0.86 26.95 2.90
C SER A 550 -1.90 26.30 1.98
N PHE A 551 -3.15 26.20 2.42
CA PHE A 551 -4.25 25.52 1.69
C PHE A 551 -5.29 26.47 1.13
N ALA A 552 -5.52 27.60 1.79
CA ALA A 552 -6.57 28.52 1.40
C ALA A 552 -6.28 29.19 0.06
N GLY A 553 -7.27 29.24 -0.80
CA GLY A 553 -7.22 29.95 -2.07
C GLY A 553 -7.40 31.46 -1.86
N GLY A 554 -6.49 32.28 -2.36
CA GLY A 554 -6.61 33.74 -2.35
C GLY A 554 -6.00 34.44 -1.14
N SER A 555 -6.26 35.75 -1.00
CA SER A 555 -5.84 36.53 0.14
C SER A 555 -6.70 36.15 1.37
N GLN A 556 -6.05 35.83 2.47
CA GLN A 556 -6.70 35.49 3.72
C GLN A 556 -6.55 36.66 4.68
N GLU A 557 -7.61 36.97 5.41
CA GLU A 557 -7.56 37.93 6.49
C GLU A 557 -6.69 37.41 7.64
N ILE A 558 -5.72 38.20 8.06
CA ILE A 558 -4.84 37.92 9.20
C ILE A 558 -5.28 38.78 10.36
N VAL A 559 -5.47 38.16 11.52
CA VAL A 559 -5.81 38.91 12.74
C VAL A 559 -4.61 39.04 13.67
N PRO A 560 -4.52 40.12 14.50
CA PRO A 560 -3.37 40.36 15.36
C PRO A 560 -3.00 39.19 16.29
N GLY A 561 -3.99 38.46 16.80
CA GLY A 561 -3.77 37.29 17.66
C GLY A 561 -3.01 36.13 16.97
N GLU A 562 -3.07 36.06 15.65
CA GLU A 562 -2.33 35.02 14.87
C GLU A 562 -0.82 35.30 14.87
N VAL A 563 -0.41 36.59 14.87
CA VAL A 563 1.00 36.98 14.90
C VAL A 563 1.68 36.47 16.16
N ALA A 564 1.08 36.69 17.33
CA ALA A 564 1.59 36.20 18.61
C ALA A 564 1.57 34.66 18.68
N SER A 565 0.51 34.02 18.14
CA SER A 565 0.38 32.56 18.10
C SER A 565 1.43 31.93 17.24
N VAL A 566 1.70 32.48 16.05
CA VAL A 566 2.75 32.00 15.15
C VAL A 566 4.13 32.21 15.79
N ARG A 567 4.40 33.39 16.40
CA ARG A 567 5.67 33.60 17.11
C ARG A 567 5.89 32.55 18.20
N SER A 568 4.89 32.32 19.05
CA SER A 568 4.95 31.30 20.10
C SER A 568 5.23 29.88 19.52
N ALA A 569 4.67 29.57 18.35
CA ALA A 569 4.94 28.33 17.66
C ALA A 569 6.39 28.23 17.16
N LEU A 570 6.89 29.30 16.51
CA LEU A 570 8.28 29.36 16.02
C LEU A 570 9.30 29.18 17.16
N ASP A 571 9.09 29.90 18.30
CA ASP A 571 9.94 29.76 19.47
C ASP A 571 9.89 28.36 20.07
N GLY A 572 8.71 27.79 20.17
CA GLY A 572 8.52 26.47 20.75
C GLY A 572 9.02 25.33 19.87
N TRP A 573 9.22 25.55 18.59
CA TRP A 573 9.87 24.61 17.67
C TRP A 573 11.37 24.84 17.55
N GLY A 574 11.89 25.99 18.02
CA GLY A 574 13.30 26.34 17.84
C GLY A 574 13.65 26.64 16.38
N VAL A 575 12.74 27.27 15.64
CA VAL A 575 12.93 27.57 14.21
C VAL A 575 14.09 28.53 14.00
N THR A 576 15.09 28.09 13.22
CA THR A 576 16.25 28.91 12.85
C THR A 576 16.07 29.60 11.51
N GLY A 577 15.21 29.08 10.64
CA GLY A 577 14.93 29.67 9.34
C GLY A 577 13.53 29.34 8.82
N ILE A 578 13.01 30.23 7.96
CA ILE A 578 11.75 30.02 7.25
C ILE A 578 12.02 30.11 5.76
N VAL A 579 11.46 29.17 4.99
CA VAL A 579 11.64 29.10 3.53
C VAL A 579 10.29 29.01 2.85
N LEU A 580 9.96 29.99 2.03
CA LEU A 580 8.78 30.04 1.19
C LEU A 580 9.23 30.08 -0.28
N PRO A 581 9.20 28.96 -1.01
CA PRO A 581 9.53 28.93 -2.43
C PRO A 581 8.56 29.76 -3.26
N ASP A 582 9.07 30.40 -4.31
CA ASP A 582 8.26 31.11 -5.30
C ASP A 582 7.33 30.09 -6.00
N PRO A 583 5.98 30.28 -5.94
CA PRO A 583 5.05 29.35 -6.59
C PRO A 583 5.19 29.30 -8.12
N LYS A 584 5.81 30.31 -8.73
CA LYS A 584 6.10 30.32 -10.17
C LYS A 584 7.10 29.22 -10.52
N GLY A 585 6.69 28.26 -11.30
CA GLY A 585 7.53 27.11 -11.70
C GLY A 585 7.47 25.89 -10.78
N LEU A 586 6.68 25.94 -9.71
CA LEU A 586 6.35 24.75 -8.94
C LEU A 586 5.18 23.97 -9.57
N ALA A 587 5.16 22.66 -9.36
CA ALA A 587 4.00 21.85 -9.67
C ALA A 587 2.77 22.36 -8.92
N GLU A 588 1.58 22.19 -9.50
CA GLU A 588 0.35 22.75 -8.94
C GLU A 588 0.11 22.33 -7.49
N TYR A 589 0.37 21.07 -7.18
CA TYR A 589 0.22 20.51 -5.83
C TYR A 589 1.19 21.14 -4.79
N ALA A 590 2.29 21.73 -5.23
CA ALA A 590 3.28 22.40 -4.37
C ALA A 590 3.08 23.91 -4.25
N ARG A 591 2.13 24.49 -4.99
CA ARG A 591 1.87 25.92 -4.95
C ARG A 591 1.13 26.30 -3.67
N THR A 592 1.60 27.37 -3.04
CA THR A 592 0.97 27.97 -1.88
C THR A 592 0.09 29.14 -2.34
N ALA A 593 -1.18 29.13 -1.95
CA ALA A 593 -2.15 30.10 -2.46
C ALA A 593 -2.03 31.50 -1.84
N ALA A 594 -1.65 31.59 -0.57
CA ALA A 594 -1.66 32.85 0.19
C ALA A 594 -0.25 33.41 0.46
N VAL A 595 0.61 33.46 -0.56
CA VAL A 595 2.03 33.87 -0.44
C VAL A 595 2.17 35.22 0.28
N ARG A 596 1.39 36.23 -0.11
CA ARG A 596 1.46 37.57 0.49
C ARG A 596 1.07 37.55 1.97
N SER A 597 -0.03 36.91 2.32
CA SER A 597 -0.46 36.74 3.70
C SER A 597 0.57 35.99 4.55
N ILE A 598 1.20 34.99 4.01
CA ILE A 598 2.30 34.27 4.67
C ILE A 598 3.49 35.22 4.93
N VAL A 599 3.88 36.00 3.93
CA VAL A 599 5.00 36.96 4.06
C VAL A 599 4.68 38.01 5.10
N VAL A 600 3.48 38.59 5.09
CA VAL A 600 3.06 39.60 6.09
C VAL A 600 3.04 38.98 7.48
N LEU A 601 2.42 37.84 7.67
CA LEU A 601 2.31 37.14 8.96
C LEU A 601 3.68 36.76 9.52
N THR A 602 4.54 36.15 8.70
CA THR A 602 5.86 35.71 9.15
C THR A 602 6.80 36.88 9.41
N THR A 603 6.70 37.97 8.62
CA THR A 603 7.42 39.21 8.89
C THR A 603 6.95 39.87 10.20
N ALA A 604 5.64 39.94 10.45
CA ALA A 604 5.10 40.42 11.71
C ALA A 604 5.56 39.55 12.90
N ALA A 605 5.54 38.26 12.77
CA ALA A 605 5.94 37.31 13.82
C ALA A 605 7.45 37.34 14.12
N THR A 606 8.30 37.64 13.14
CA THR A 606 9.77 37.64 13.28
C THR A 606 10.36 39.04 13.41
N GLY A 607 9.66 40.09 13.00
CA GLY A 607 10.21 41.45 12.88
C GLY A 607 11.27 41.61 11.80
N GLN A 608 11.37 40.63 10.87
CA GLN A 608 12.41 40.60 9.84
C GLN A 608 11.80 40.59 8.43
N ILE A 609 12.40 41.37 7.50
CA ILE A 609 12.08 41.29 6.08
C ILE A 609 12.76 40.06 5.48
N PRO A 610 12.04 39.24 4.72
CA PRO A 610 12.67 38.09 4.03
C PRO A 610 13.63 38.57 2.94
N SER A 611 14.75 37.86 2.80
CA SER A 611 15.58 37.96 1.60
C SER A 611 15.01 37.08 0.48
N TYR A 612 15.02 37.59 -0.75
CA TYR A 612 14.68 36.75 -1.91
C TYR A 612 15.95 36.21 -2.55
N ARG A 613 16.13 34.88 -2.47
CA ARG A 613 17.33 34.21 -2.98
C ARG A 613 16.97 32.83 -3.56
N ALA A 614 17.55 32.50 -4.69
CA ALA A 614 17.32 31.21 -5.35
C ALA A 614 15.83 30.87 -5.49
N ARG A 615 15.02 31.85 -5.90
CA ARG A 615 13.57 31.74 -6.08
C ARG A 615 12.81 31.32 -4.80
N ALA A 616 13.24 31.84 -3.67
CA ALA A 616 12.52 31.66 -2.39
C ALA A 616 12.66 32.93 -1.54
N TRP A 617 11.62 33.22 -0.76
CA TRP A 617 11.67 34.17 0.35
C TRP A 617 12.19 33.43 1.58
N VAL A 618 13.24 33.98 2.20
CA VAL A 618 13.99 33.33 3.28
C VAL A 618 14.16 34.26 4.45
N TRP A 619 13.73 33.82 5.62
CA TRP A 619 14.05 34.43 6.91
C TRP A 619 15.15 33.59 7.56
N SER A 620 16.28 34.21 7.90
CA SER A 620 17.43 33.52 8.51
C SER A 620 17.65 34.04 9.94
N GLY A 621 18.13 33.17 10.84
CA GLY A 621 18.37 33.55 12.23
C GLY A 621 17.09 33.90 12.97
N VAL A 622 16.02 33.21 12.71
CA VAL A 622 14.69 33.41 13.34
C VAL A 622 14.74 33.19 14.85
N ASP A 623 15.61 32.27 15.30
CA ASP A 623 15.93 32.02 16.72
C ASP A 623 16.52 33.23 17.47
N ARG A 624 17.09 34.18 16.73
CA ARG A 624 17.69 35.42 17.25
C ARG A 624 16.85 36.65 16.92
N ALA A 625 15.70 36.46 16.30
CA ALA A 625 14.83 37.55 15.92
C ALA A 625 14.31 38.29 17.15
N GLY A 626 14.06 39.59 17.00
CA GLY A 626 13.42 40.41 18.03
C GLY A 626 12.00 39.94 18.39
N PRO A 627 11.33 40.60 19.31
CA PRO A 627 9.96 40.27 19.64
C PRO A 627 9.03 40.41 18.42
N ALA A 628 7.91 39.69 18.43
CA ALA A 628 6.88 39.86 17.42
C ALA A 628 6.39 41.33 17.40
N LEU A 629 6.06 41.81 16.21
CA LEU A 629 5.39 43.09 16.06
C LEU A 629 3.95 43.01 16.62
N ASN A 630 3.38 44.14 16.93
CA ASN A 630 2.00 44.24 17.40
C ASN A 630 1.16 45.08 16.40
N PRO A 631 0.96 44.62 15.18
CA PRO A 631 0.24 45.36 14.17
C PRO A 631 -1.26 45.42 14.47
N THR A 632 -1.91 46.50 14.01
CA THR A 632 -3.37 46.58 14.04
C THR A 632 -3.99 45.69 12.94
N ALA A 633 -5.27 45.33 13.10
CA ALA A 633 -6.00 44.59 12.07
C ALA A 633 -6.04 45.37 10.74
N ALA A 634 -6.21 46.68 10.78
CA ALA A 634 -6.19 47.52 9.58
C ALA A 634 -4.81 47.49 8.87
N GLN A 635 -3.71 47.48 9.63
CA GLN A 635 -2.36 47.39 9.08
C GLN A 635 -2.12 46.00 8.44
N LEU A 636 -2.54 44.94 9.11
CA LEU A 636 -2.44 43.59 8.54
C LEU A 636 -3.23 43.48 7.24
N ALA A 637 -4.47 43.99 7.22
CA ALA A 637 -5.31 43.98 6.04
C ALA A 637 -4.66 44.78 4.89
N SER A 638 -4.27 46.03 5.13
CA SER A 638 -3.68 46.90 4.11
C SER A 638 -2.37 46.37 3.53
N CYS A 639 -1.52 45.74 4.35
CA CYS A 639 -0.27 45.13 3.86
C CYS A 639 -0.49 43.79 3.17
N SER A 640 -1.57 43.09 3.49
CA SER A 640 -1.95 41.83 2.82
C SER A 640 -2.72 42.06 1.52
N GLU A 641 -3.46 43.17 1.43
CA GLU A 641 -4.12 43.63 0.22
C GLU A 641 -3.09 44.28 -0.70
N GLY A 642 -2.87 43.72 -1.86
CA GLY A 642 -1.96 44.27 -2.86
C GLY A 642 -2.46 43.95 -4.24
N THR A 643 -1.94 44.67 -5.24
CA THR A 643 -2.24 44.41 -6.66
C THR A 643 -2.06 42.92 -6.95
N ALA A 644 -2.85 42.38 -7.85
CA ALA A 644 -2.76 40.99 -8.34
C ALA A 644 -1.37 40.60 -8.92
N ASP A 645 -0.45 41.57 -8.96
CA ASP A 645 0.94 41.41 -9.35
C ASP A 645 1.72 40.67 -8.26
N GLY A 646 1.85 39.34 -8.38
CA GLY A 646 2.70 38.52 -7.53
C GLY A 646 4.21 38.68 -7.83
N SER A 647 4.68 39.89 -8.22
CA SER A 647 6.09 40.18 -8.42
C SER A 647 6.86 40.16 -7.09
N VAL A 648 8.15 39.84 -7.16
CA VAL A 648 9.04 39.84 -5.98
C VAL A 648 9.03 41.21 -5.29
N ALA A 649 9.06 42.29 -6.05
CA ALA A 649 9.03 43.64 -5.53
C ALA A 649 7.71 43.94 -4.75
N SER A 650 6.57 43.50 -5.29
CA SER A 650 5.26 43.66 -4.64
C SER A 650 5.17 42.86 -3.33
N ILE A 651 5.69 41.66 -3.29
CA ILE A 651 5.72 40.81 -2.07
C ILE A 651 6.67 41.42 -1.03
N GLN A 652 7.85 41.90 -1.44
CA GLN A 652 8.77 42.59 -0.53
C GLN A 652 8.22 43.91 0.01
N ALA A 653 7.46 44.66 -0.80
CA ALA A 653 6.75 45.87 -0.36
C ALA A 653 5.72 45.53 0.73
N SER A 654 5.02 44.41 0.64
CA SER A 654 4.10 43.95 1.69
C SER A 654 4.83 43.62 3.00
N ALA A 655 6.02 43.05 2.94
CA ALA A 655 6.85 42.81 4.11
C ALA A 655 7.35 44.15 4.73
N ALA A 656 7.78 45.08 3.89
CA ALA A 656 8.20 46.42 4.37
C ALA A 656 7.03 47.22 4.99
N CYS A 657 5.83 47.15 4.40
CA CYS A 657 4.62 47.76 4.90
C CYS A 657 4.35 47.41 6.37
N ILE A 658 4.47 46.15 6.76
CA ILE A 658 4.16 45.71 8.13
C ILE A 658 5.17 46.18 9.16
N LEU A 659 6.38 46.53 8.75
CA LEU A 659 7.43 47.06 9.61
C LEU A 659 7.31 48.59 9.82
N THR A 660 6.55 49.26 8.97
CA THR A 660 6.37 50.71 9.08
C THR A 660 5.38 51.02 10.23
N PRO A 661 5.73 51.83 11.23
CA PRO A 661 4.81 52.17 12.29
C PRO A 661 3.52 52.79 11.75
N PRO A 662 2.34 52.49 12.33
CA PRO A 662 1.08 53.08 11.90
C PRO A 662 1.14 54.61 12.06
N GLY A 663 1.01 55.32 10.93
CA GLY A 663 1.03 56.79 10.91
C GLY A 663 2.38 57.46 10.57
N ALA A 664 3.37 56.69 10.14
CA ALA A 664 4.55 57.28 9.50
C ALA A 664 4.19 57.72 8.07
N PRO A 665 4.54 58.97 7.63
CA PRO A 665 4.18 59.48 6.32
C PRO A 665 4.86 58.74 5.16
#